data_a87dc1419b939db2c6f6a9b5fb142039
#
_entry.id   a87dc1419b939db2c6f6a9b5fb142039
#
_cell.length_a   1.000
_cell.length_b   1.000
_cell.length_c   1.000
_cell.angle_alpha   90.00
_cell.angle_beta   90.00
_cell.angle_gamma   90.00
#
_symmetry.space_group_name_H-M   'P 1'
#
loop_
_entity.id
_entity.type
_entity.pdbx_description
1 polymer ?
#
loop_
_entity_poly.entity_id
_entity_poly.type
_entity_poly.pdbx_seq_one_letter_code
_entity_poly.pdbx_strand_id
1 'polypeptide(L)'
;MTTYVLHGKQDHRLINQAGVRQYCYPLRHTHNAIWDSNAGPDGKLYYGLATEIATAGYVRLCSYDYATQQAEELFRVEDVIMPQDRAIRASKFHSSICFMPDGRLIMTTHTTDKSPRHPTWMPIAYYHHPWDSFAGGNILIYDPKTGKAENLGIPVPHESIYGALYEPAHNALFFLGFLRGHLYRFSLDDRSVKDLGKVSETYSFRLSLGKDGHIYSASRTGHVYRIRTDTLEIQDLNYQFKHEPFEYTTFYNNLAIARTGPDGRLYMAAMYSKNLIALDTETDQFHDLGPYLTTDRYSFDENRNCIFGMDFDSEGVLWYVVTSLNNYEANLEHGIPASLYRWDITRGGKPEHLGIIGTPQRACGWNSEVVITKDDILYVTGSNHSLDGPELTGIDLKEFRQHMYEPGPMLEDRYYDPEAPEYIESALEIQTQEHIMGENPTNVLLPVEKHPILLWRALAPDNIPQSAVRHLEWKDANVLWGICGEDSLYEFTVTDGALTSLLPYCGDIPTRKLPVFQDLPWQPGRQYLATASAAVDLPGGQQLIGTPDGMLALWNGQDMYSLGAVSVNGPIHCLSAAPDGTVYGVAGDEMDIALLFSWDGRRGVRFLGHMGQGYGESIDDVFYCTYVTTCAVSPDGKYLAIGATERLGTVVLYRLA
;
A
#
# COMPACT_ATOMS: atom_id res chain seq x y z
N MET A 1 27.79 -11.48 0.33
CA MET A 1 27.27 -12.75 -0.25
C MET A 1 26.11 -13.23 0.59
N THR A 2 24.89 -13.14 0.08
CA THR A 2 23.72 -13.65 0.80
C THR A 2 23.76 -15.16 0.74
N THR A 3 23.92 -15.81 1.87
CA THR A 3 23.71 -17.25 1.96
C THR A 3 22.20 -17.47 1.97
N TYR A 4 21.63 -17.96 0.90
CA TYR A 4 20.30 -18.53 0.97
C TYR A 4 20.39 -19.78 1.86
N VAL A 5 20.17 -19.62 3.16
CA VAL A 5 20.00 -20.77 4.05
C VAL A 5 18.64 -21.36 3.74
N LEU A 6 18.61 -22.24 2.78
CA LEU A 6 17.46 -23.04 2.48
C LEU A 6 17.27 -24.01 3.65
N HIS A 7 16.26 -23.81 4.45
CA HIS A 7 15.93 -24.67 5.58
C HIS A 7 15.85 -26.13 5.14
N GLY A 8 16.71 -26.95 5.67
CA GLY A 8 17.06 -28.29 5.30
C GLY A 8 15.89 -29.19 4.92
N LYS A 9 15.86 -29.63 3.72
CA LYS A 9 15.13 -30.64 2.94
C LYS A 9 14.53 -30.10 1.63
N GLN A 10 14.74 -28.84 1.26
CA GLN A 10 14.23 -28.33 0.01
C GLN A 10 15.17 -28.70 -1.13
N ASP A 11 14.60 -29.13 -2.25
CA ASP A 11 15.34 -29.39 -3.48
C ASP A 11 15.70 -28.05 -4.12
N HIS A 12 16.96 -27.67 -4.07
CA HIS A 12 17.51 -26.42 -4.64
C HIS A 12 17.63 -26.47 -6.16
N ARG A 13 16.77 -27.26 -6.78
CA ARG A 13 16.80 -27.47 -8.21
C ARG A 13 16.18 -26.30 -8.95
N LEU A 14 16.93 -25.76 -9.87
CA LEU A 14 16.44 -24.77 -10.82
C LEU A 14 15.50 -25.42 -11.84
N ILE A 15 14.71 -24.60 -12.51
CA ILE A 15 14.01 -25.00 -13.73
C ILE A 15 15.04 -25.53 -14.76
N ASN A 16 14.59 -26.36 -15.70
CA ASN A 16 15.41 -26.70 -16.85
C ASN A 16 15.86 -25.42 -17.56
N GLN A 17 17.08 -25.41 -18.08
CA GLN A 17 17.70 -24.20 -18.64
C GLN A 17 17.46 -24.02 -20.16
N ALA A 18 16.70 -24.92 -20.80
CA ALA A 18 16.35 -24.77 -22.21
C ALA A 18 15.48 -23.52 -22.42
N GLY A 19 15.92 -22.66 -23.32
CA GLY A 19 15.24 -21.38 -23.58
C GLY A 19 15.27 -20.36 -22.44
N VAL A 20 16.05 -20.58 -21.38
CA VAL A 20 16.18 -19.65 -20.24
C VAL A 20 17.31 -18.67 -20.49
N ARG A 21 17.02 -17.38 -20.39
CA ARG A 21 18.01 -16.28 -20.49
C ARG A 21 17.79 -15.31 -19.35
N GLN A 22 18.85 -15.02 -18.61
CA GLN A 22 18.81 -14.10 -17.48
C GLN A 22 19.67 -12.86 -17.75
N TYR A 23 19.13 -11.69 -17.47
CA TYR A 23 19.86 -10.44 -17.45
C TYR A 23 19.93 -9.93 -16.03
N CYS A 24 21.13 -9.77 -15.51
CA CYS A 24 21.39 -9.27 -14.17
C CYS A 24 22.00 -7.88 -14.26
N TYR A 25 21.42 -6.93 -13.60
CA TYR A 25 22.06 -5.64 -13.43
C TYR A 25 23.27 -5.81 -12.51
N PRO A 26 24.37 -5.12 -12.81
CA PRO A 26 25.48 -5.09 -11.87
C PRO A 26 25.01 -4.49 -10.55
N LEU A 27 25.63 -4.94 -9.44
CA LEU A 27 25.48 -4.32 -8.14
C LEU A 27 25.50 -2.81 -8.27
N ARG A 28 24.35 -2.19 -8.01
CA ARG A 28 24.22 -0.74 -7.99
C ARG A 28 23.44 -0.35 -6.76
N HIS A 29 24.02 0.51 -5.99
CA HIS A 29 23.52 1.01 -4.73
C HIS A 29 22.21 1.80 -4.87
N THR A 30 21.89 2.21 -6.09
CA THR A 30 20.74 3.08 -6.38
C THR A 30 19.57 2.36 -7.04
N HIS A 31 19.75 1.11 -7.49
CA HIS A 31 18.68 0.35 -8.15
C HIS A 31 18.74 -1.11 -7.72
N ASN A 32 17.73 -1.55 -7.03
CA ASN A 32 17.66 -2.89 -6.45
C ASN A 32 16.39 -3.67 -6.82
N ALA A 33 15.46 -3.07 -7.55
CA ALA A 33 14.18 -3.67 -7.82
C ALA A 33 13.65 -3.37 -9.22
N ILE A 34 12.83 -4.28 -9.73
CA ILE A 34 11.92 -4.07 -10.86
C ILE A 34 10.52 -4.40 -10.34
N TRP A 35 9.73 -3.37 -10.05
CA TRP A 35 8.39 -3.54 -9.46
C TRP A 35 7.26 -3.61 -10.46
N ASP A 36 7.53 -3.21 -11.70
CA ASP A 36 6.52 -3.09 -12.72
C ASP A 36 7.10 -3.40 -14.09
N SER A 37 6.41 -4.21 -14.86
CA SER A 37 6.80 -4.55 -16.23
C SER A 37 5.60 -4.95 -17.07
N ASN A 38 5.71 -4.77 -18.39
CA ASN A 38 4.70 -5.21 -19.32
C ASN A 38 5.34 -5.62 -20.67
N ALA A 39 4.71 -6.58 -21.35
CA ALA A 39 5.15 -7.02 -22.66
C ALA A 39 4.68 -6.06 -23.76
N GLY A 40 5.62 -5.58 -24.58
CA GLY A 40 5.31 -4.71 -25.69
C GLY A 40 4.73 -5.45 -26.91
N PRO A 41 4.01 -4.73 -27.77
CA PRO A 41 3.51 -5.29 -29.03
C PRO A 41 4.64 -5.70 -29.99
N ASP A 42 5.85 -5.18 -29.76
CA ASP A 42 7.10 -5.51 -30.47
C ASP A 42 7.81 -6.76 -29.93
N GLY A 43 7.26 -7.41 -28.87
CA GLY A 43 7.81 -8.60 -28.23
C GLY A 43 8.88 -8.33 -27.19
N LYS A 44 9.24 -7.06 -26.94
CA LYS A 44 10.15 -6.68 -25.86
C LYS A 44 9.44 -6.56 -24.53
N LEU A 45 10.20 -6.72 -23.44
CA LEU A 45 9.77 -6.34 -22.11
C LEU A 45 10.05 -4.85 -21.88
N TYR A 46 9.07 -4.12 -21.35
CA TYR A 46 9.22 -2.75 -20.83
C TYR A 46 9.07 -2.78 -19.32
N TYR A 47 9.98 -2.16 -18.58
CA TYR A 47 10.00 -2.26 -17.12
C TYR A 47 10.58 -1.02 -16.45
N GLY A 48 10.14 -0.82 -15.21
CA GLY A 48 10.63 0.24 -14.34
C GLY A 48 11.80 -0.24 -13.47
N LEU A 49 12.97 0.33 -13.68
CA LEU A 49 14.11 0.10 -12.79
C LEU A 49 13.98 1.03 -11.58
N ALA A 50 13.85 0.44 -10.40
CA ALA A 50 13.45 1.11 -9.17
C ALA A 50 14.53 1.04 -8.08
N THR A 51 14.36 1.90 -7.07
CA THR A 51 15.17 1.88 -5.85
C THR A 51 14.28 1.73 -4.61
N GLU A 52 14.67 0.83 -3.73
CA GLU A 52 14.02 0.60 -2.44
C GLU A 52 14.95 0.93 -1.26
N ILE A 53 16.22 1.18 -1.53
CA ILE A 53 17.25 1.31 -0.51
C ILE A 53 17.73 2.76 -0.37
N ALA A 54 17.71 3.53 -1.46
CA ALA A 54 18.32 4.85 -1.48
C ALA A 54 17.37 5.92 -2.00
N THR A 55 17.29 7.00 -1.25
CA THR A 55 16.51 8.20 -1.59
C THR A 55 17.04 8.99 -2.80
N ALA A 56 18.15 8.59 -3.37
CA ALA A 56 18.79 9.26 -4.51
C ALA A 56 18.72 8.48 -5.83
N GLY A 57 18.14 7.32 -5.81
CA GLY A 57 17.90 6.58 -7.03
C GLY A 57 16.88 7.30 -7.90
N TYR A 58 17.13 7.24 -9.21
CA TYR A 58 16.20 7.76 -10.19
C TYR A 58 15.51 6.61 -10.87
N VAL A 59 14.20 6.64 -10.90
CA VAL A 59 13.40 5.67 -11.65
C VAL A 59 13.73 5.77 -13.12
N ARG A 60 13.91 4.64 -13.78
CA ARG A 60 14.20 4.56 -15.21
C ARG A 60 13.18 3.67 -15.89
N LEU A 61 12.70 4.08 -17.03
CA LEU A 61 12.04 3.17 -17.96
C LEU A 61 13.12 2.50 -18.81
N CYS A 62 13.07 1.17 -18.84
CA CYS A 62 13.98 0.35 -19.62
C CYS A 62 13.19 -0.59 -20.52
N SER A 63 13.83 -1.11 -21.56
CA SER A 63 13.34 -2.23 -22.35
C SER A 63 14.37 -3.36 -22.40
N TYR A 64 13.90 -4.59 -22.60
CA TYR A 64 14.74 -5.77 -22.79
C TYR A 64 14.25 -6.57 -23.99
N ASP A 65 15.18 -6.96 -24.84
CA ASP A 65 14.92 -7.82 -25.99
C ASP A 65 15.49 -9.21 -25.72
N TYR A 66 14.61 -10.20 -25.65
CA TYR A 66 15.01 -11.59 -25.39
C TYR A 66 15.93 -12.13 -26.49
N ALA A 67 15.67 -11.81 -27.76
CA ALA A 67 16.43 -12.36 -28.89
C ALA A 67 17.89 -11.88 -28.89
N THR A 68 18.10 -10.59 -28.60
CA THR A 68 19.44 -9.97 -28.59
C THR A 68 20.09 -9.98 -27.21
N GLN A 69 19.32 -10.29 -26.17
CA GLN A 69 19.73 -10.22 -24.76
C GLN A 69 20.24 -8.84 -24.32
N GLN A 70 19.69 -7.80 -24.91
CA GLN A 70 20.09 -6.44 -24.62
C GLN A 70 19.01 -5.70 -23.83
N ALA A 71 19.46 -5.01 -22.77
CA ALA A 71 18.66 -4.04 -22.05
C ALA A 71 19.04 -2.63 -22.49
N GLU A 72 18.03 -1.77 -22.67
CA GLU A 72 18.19 -0.38 -23.09
C GLU A 72 17.48 0.52 -22.09
N GLU A 73 18.17 1.57 -21.62
CA GLU A 73 17.58 2.65 -20.84
C GLU A 73 16.89 3.62 -21.82
N LEU A 74 15.57 3.80 -21.67
CA LEU A 74 14.75 4.60 -22.57
C LEU A 74 14.68 6.07 -22.12
N PHE A 75 14.42 6.29 -20.83
CA PHE A 75 14.50 7.61 -20.21
C PHE A 75 14.60 7.50 -18.68
N ARG A 76 15.03 8.58 -18.06
CA ARG A 76 15.02 8.79 -16.60
C ARG A 76 13.86 9.69 -16.23
N VAL A 77 13.24 9.41 -15.09
CA VAL A 77 12.10 10.21 -14.63
C VAL A 77 12.49 11.68 -14.44
N GLU A 78 13.68 11.97 -13.93
CA GLU A 78 14.17 13.34 -13.74
C GLU A 78 14.45 14.12 -15.03
N ASP A 79 14.58 13.44 -16.17
CA ASP A 79 14.69 14.14 -17.47
C ASP A 79 13.34 14.72 -17.91
N VAL A 80 12.26 14.25 -17.30
CA VAL A 80 10.86 14.59 -17.65
C VAL A 80 10.15 15.35 -16.52
N ILE A 81 10.49 15.03 -15.27
CA ILE A 81 9.98 15.70 -14.08
C ILE A 81 11.10 16.56 -13.52
N MET A 82 10.93 17.87 -13.51
CA MET A 82 11.90 18.75 -12.87
C MET A 82 12.01 18.42 -11.39
N PRO A 83 13.18 18.02 -10.89
CA PRO A 83 13.36 17.80 -9.47
C PRO A 83 13.15 19.11 -8.74
N GLN A 84 12.27 19.10 -7.77
CA GLN A 84 12.23 20.19 -6.79
C GLN A 84 13.37 19.97 -5.82
N ASP A 85 14.21 20.97 -5.61
CA ASP A 85 15.22 20.92 -4.56
C ASP A 85 14.55 20.54 -3.23
N ARG A 86 15.04 19.45 -2.62
CA ARG A 86 14.58 18.91 -1.33
C ARG A 86 13.28 18.11 -1.33
N ALA A 87 12.50 18.10 -2.41
CA ALA A 87 11.35 17.21 -2.46
C ALA A 87 11.80 15.76 -2.60
N ILE A 88 11.04 14.87 -1.98
CA ILE A 88 11.28 13.45 -2.15
C ILE A 88 10.93 13.04 -3.56
N ARG A 89 11.78 12.19 -4.10
CA ARG A 89 11.71 11.76 -5.48
C ARG A 89 10.87 10.49 -5.61
N ALA A 90 10.35 10.27 -6.78
CA ALA A 90 9.79 8.99 -7.15
C ALA A 90 10.86 7.90 -7.03
N SER A 91 10.53 6.80 -6.37
CA SER A 91 11.44 5.65 -6.20
C SER A 91 11.17 4.52 -7.18
N LYS A 92 9.98 4.47 -7.78
CA LYS A 92 9.59 3.40 -8.71
C LYS A 92 8.36 3.74 -9.57
N PHE A 93 8.18 2.98 -10.65
CA PHE A 93 6.86 2.66 -11.19
C PHE A 93 6.34 1.44 -10.44
N HIS A 94 5.06 1.41 -10.11
CA HIS A 94 4.47 0.33 -9.34
C HIS A 94 3.12 -0.09 -9.92
N SER A 95 3.08 -1.27 -10.53
CA SER A 95 1.86 -1.84 -11.13
C SER A 95 1.06 -0.86 -12.01
N SER A 96 1.76 -0.13 -12.89
CA SER A 96 1.18 1.01 -13.60
C SER A 96 1.57 1.12 -15.08
N ILE A 97 2.57 0.38 -15.54
CA ILE A 97 3.02 0.41 -16.95
C ILE A 97 1.96 -0.26 -17.83
N CYS A 98 1.26 0.54 -18.63
CA CYS A 98 0.22 0.06 -19.53
C CYS A 98 0.52 0.48 -20.97
N PHE A 99 0.22 -0.39 -21.94
CA PHE A 99 0.23 -0.04 -23.34
C PHE A 99 -1.11 0.56 -23.76
N MET A 100 -1.03 1.67 -24.47
CA MET A 100 -2.17 2.29 -25.15
C MET A 100 -2.39 1.64 -26.53
N PRO A 101 -3.59 1.72 -27.11
CA PRO A 101 -3.89 1.11 -28.42
C PRO A 101 -3.00 1.59 -29.58
N ASP A 102 -2.42 2.79 -29.47
CA ASP A 102 -1.50 3.37 -30.49
C ASP A 102 -0.03 2.90 -30.30
N GLY A 103 0.24 2.12 -29.28
CA GLY A 103 1.55 1.57 -28.93
C GLY A 103 2.39 2.43 -28.01
N ARG A 104 1.88 3.59 -27.55
CA ARG A 104 2.52 4.35 -26.47
C ARG A 104 2.31 3.66 -25.12
N LEU A 105 3.20 3.96 -24.18
CA LEU A 105 3.07 3.54 -22.81
C LEU A 105 2.55 4.69 -21.96
N ILE A 106 1.66 4.39 -21.02
CA ILE A 106 1.28 5.26 -19.92
C ILE A 106 1.67 4.59 -18.61
N MET A 107 2.21 5.38 -17.69
CA MET A 107 2.71 4.89 -16.41
C MET A 107 2.62 5.97 -15.33
N THR A 108 2.72 5.56 -14.07
CA THR A 108 2.65 6.48 -12.94
C THR A 108 3.83 6.28 -11.99
N THR A 109 4.23 7.37 -11.34
CA THR A 109 5.33 7.32 -10.37
C THR A 109 4.81 7.10 -8.96
N HIS A 110 5.60 6.39 -8.17
CA HIS A 110 5.36 6.07 -6.77
C HIS A 110 6.62 6.30 -5.94
N THR A 111 6.45 6.52 -4.63
CA THR A 111 7.55 6.52 -3.67
C THR A 111 7.20 5.74 -2.41
N THR A 112 8.18 5.02 -1.90
CA THR A 112 8.18 4.43 -0.56
C THR A 112 9.29 5.02 0.31
N ASP A 113 9.98 6.04 -0.20
CA ASP A 113 11.06 6.68 0.53
C ASP A 113 10.56 7.32 1.82
N LYS A 114 11.41 7.27 2.84
CA LYS A 114 11.15 7.87 4.14
C LYS A 114 11.67 9.29 4.17
N SER A 115 10.98 10.17 4.89
CA SER A 115 11.56 11.47 5.20
C SER A 115 12.77 11.29 6.11
N PRO A 116 13.91 11.86 5.76
CA PRO A 116 15.06 11.86 6.67
C PRO A 116 14.79 12.58 7.99
N ARG A 117 13.68 13.31 8.08
CA ARG A 117 13.32 14.14 9.22
C ARG A 117 12.03 13.75 9.90
N HIS A 118 11.34 12.77 9.36
CA HIS A 118 10.12 12.23 9.94
C HIS A 118 10.43 11.01 10.79
N PRO A 119 9.62 10.74 11.82
CA PRO A 119 9.67 9.44 12.49
C PRO A 119 9.60 8.31 11.46
N THR A 120 10.43 7.31 11.63
CA THR A 120 10.60 6.20 10.67
C THR A 120 9.34 5.42 10.35
N TRP A 121 8.32 5.56 11.20
CA TRP A 121 7.03 4.90 11.03
C TRP A 121 6.10 5.56 9.99
N MET A 122 6.40 6.78 9.54
CA MET A 122 5.55 7.48 8.60
C MET A 122 6.17 7.52 7.20
N PRO A 123 5.57 6.84 6.22
CA PRO A 123 5.96 7.00 4.84
C PRO A 123 5.73 8.42 4.36
N ILE A 124 6.66 8.91 3.63
CA ILE A 124 6.75 10.29 3.23
C ILE A 124 5.69 10.77 2.26
N ALA A 125 5.04 9.85 1.55
CA ALA A 125 3.93 10.15 0.66
C ALA A 125 2.79 10.95 1.33
N TYR A 126 2.81 11.04 2.65
CA TYR A 126 1.78 11.72 3.45
C TYR A 126 2.25 12.97 4.15
N TYR A 127 3.49 13.32 4.00
CA TYR A 127 4.02 14.48 4.69
C TYR A 127 3.78 15.73 3.88
N HIS A 128 2.93 16.63 4.36
CA HIS A 128 2.56 17.88 3.71
C HIS A 128 3.56 19.00 3.93
N HIS A 129 4.84 18.71 3.90
CA HIS A 129 5.82 19.78 3.95
C HIS A 129 6.14 20.28 2.55
N PRO A 130 6.09 21.61 2.27
CA PRO A 130 6.22 22.15 0.91
C PRO A 130 7.55 21.78 0.22
N TRP A 131 8.60 21.48 0.99
CA TRP A 131 9.93 21.20 0.46
C TRP A 131 10.45 19.79 0.75
N ASP A 132 9.99 19.16 1.84
CA ASP A 132 10.53 17.87 2.30
C ASP A 132 9.58 16.71 2.04
N SER A 133 8.41 16.95 1.43
CA SER A 133 7.42 15.91 1.14
C SER A 133 7.49 15.41 -0.30
N PHE A 134 6.81 14.32 -0.56
CA PHE A 134 6.53 13.89 -1.92
C PHE A 134 5.46 14.78 -2.54
N ALA A 135 5.75 15.37 -3.69
CA ALA A 135 4.81 16.30 -4.33
C ALA A 135 3.56 15.61 -4.88
N GLY A 136 3.60 14.31 -5.06
CA GLY A 136 2.57 13.45 -5.64
C GLY A 136 3.09 12.63 -6.81
N GLY A 137 2.40 11.53 -7.11
CA GLY A 137 2.69 10.69 -8.27
C GLY A 137 2.39 11.41 -9.58
N ASN A 138 3.33 11.34 -10.52
CA ASN A 138 3.15 11.89 -11.87
C ASN A 138 2.55 10.84 -12.80
N ILE A 139 1.76 11.29 -13.77
CA ILE A 139 1.34 10.48 -14.92
C ILE A 139 2.29 10.81 -16.07
N LEU A 140 2.91 9.78 -16.64
CA LEU A 140 3.86 9.89 -17.74
C LEU A 140 3.40 9.12 -18.96
N ILE A 141 3.68 9.63 -20.15
CA ILE A 141 3.52 8.91 -21.41
C ILE A 141 4.88 8.80 -22.10
N TYR A 142 5.18 7.62 -22.64
CA TYR A 142 6.35 7.38 -23.45
C TYR A 142 5.95 6.83 -24.82
N ASP A 143 6.53 7.39 -25.88
CA ASP A 143 6.32 6.93 -27.24
C ASP A 143 7.57 6.17 -27.74
N PRO A 144 7.52 4.84 -27.86
CA PRO A 144 8.66 4.04 -28.34
C PRO A 144 9.09 4.37 -29.76
N LYS A 145 8.18 4.91 -30.60
CA LYS A 145 8.49 5.24 -32.01
C LYS A 145 9.34 6.49 -32.11
N THR A 146 9.16 7.44 -31.22
CA THR A 146 9.85 8.74 -31.25
C THR A 146 10.91 8.88 -30.17
N GLY A 147 10.91 7.97 -29.17
CA GLY A 147 11.77 8.04 -28.00
C GLY A 147 11.44 9.20 -27.06
N LYS A 148 10.23 9.79 -27.17
CA LYS A 148 9.83 10.95 -26.36
C LYS A 148 9.00 10.54 -25.17
N ALA A 149 9.34 11.11 -24.03
CA ALA A 149 8.53 11.06 -22.83
C ALA A 149 7.83 12.41 -22.56
N GLU A 150 6.59 12.35 -22.07
CA GLU A 150 5.78 13.50 -21.70
C GLU A 150 5.29 13.33 -20.26
N ASN A 151 5.38 14.40 -19.46
CA ASN A 151 4.78 14.47 -18.13
C ASN A 151 3.43 15.16 -18.21
N LEU A 152 2.35 14.44 -17.85
CA LEU A 152 1.00 15.00 -17.78
C LEU A 152 0.72 15.73 -16.47
N GLY A 153 1.65 15.66 -15.50
CA GLY A 153 1.55 16.32 -14.21
C GLY A 153 1.16 15.39 -13.07
N ILE A 154 0.90 16.01 -11.91
CA ILE A 154 0.48 15.35 -10.69
C ILE A 154 -1.03 15.44 -10.61
N PRO A 155 -1.77 14.34 -10.72
CA PRO A 155 -3.23 14.37 -10.68
C PRO A 155 -3.78 14.69 -9.30
N VAL A 156 -3.13 14.19 -8.24
CA VAL A 156 -3.52 14.43 -6.85
C VAL A 156 -2.29 14.84 -6.07
N PRO A 157 -2.25 16.08 -5.54
CA PRO A 157 -1.12 16.56 -4.77
C PRO A 157 -0.88 15.71 -3.52
N HIS A 158 0.39 15.50 -3.21
CA HIS A 158 0.87 14.76 -2.04
C HIS A 158 0.36 13.33 -1.92
N GLU A 159 -0.15 12.74 -3.00
CA GLU A 159 -0.55 11.35 -3.03
C GLU A 159 0.31 10.55 -4.00
N SER A 160 0.87 9.46 -3.52
CA SER A 160 1.60 8.52 -4.34
C SER A 160 0.64 7.59 -5.06
N ILE A 161 0.98 7.11 -6.25
CA ILE A 161 0.13 6.21 -7.03
C ILE A 161 0.69 4.80 -6.92
N TYR A 162 -0.09 3.89 -6.31
CA TYR A 162 0.38 2.54 -6.00
C TYR A 162 0.05 1.53 -7.10
N GLY A 163 -1.05 1.70 -7.80
CA GLY A 163 -1.44 0.90 -8.94
C GLY A 163 -2.26 1.72 -9.92
N ALA A 164 -2.06 1.48 -11.22
CA ALA A 164 -2.84 2.15 -12.24
C ALA A 164 -3.16 1.22 -13.39
N LEU A 165 -4.26 1.49 -14.09
CA LEU A 165 -4.72 0.75 -15.23
C LEU A 165 -5.29 1.70 -16.27
N TYR A 166 -4.79 1.60 -17.51
CA TYR A 166 -5.38 2.29 -18.64
C TYR A 166 -6.61 1.55 -19.16
N GLU A 167 -7.74 2.25 -19.25
CA GLU A 167 -8.99 1.75 -19.77
C GLU A 167 -9.25 2.37 -21.16
N PRO A 168 -9.19 1.57 -22.24
CA PRO A 168 -9.16 2.10 -23.60
C PRO A 168 -10.52 2.60 -24.13
N ALA A 169 -11.65 2.08 -23.64
CA ALA A 169 -12.96 2.45 -24.17
C ALA A 169 -13.32 3.92 -23.87
N HIS A 170 -12.83 4.45 -22.75
CA HIS A 170 -13.08 5.84 -22.33
C HIS A 170 -11.79 6.68 -22.30
N ASN A 171 -10.70 6.21 -22.89
CA ASN A 171 -9.39 6.87 -22.91
C ASN A 171 -9.00 7.43 -21.53
N ALA A 172 -9.05 6.58 -20.50
CA ALA A 172 -8.89 6.98 -19.11
C ALA A 172 -7.89 6.11 -18.37
N LEU A 173 -7.17 6.71 -17.41
CA LEU A 173 -6.34 6.01 -16.45
C LEU A 173 -7.10 5.96 -15.12
N PHE A 174 -7.32 4.75 -14.60
CA PHE A 174 -7.78 4.54 -13.23
C PHE A 174 -6.56 4.27 -12.36
N PHE A 175 -6.51 4.85 -11.16
CA PHE A 175 -5.37 4.66 -10.28
C PHE A 175 -5.75 4.69 -8.81
N LEU A 176 -4.95 3.97 -8.03
CA LEU A 176 -5.08 3.80 -6.59
C LEU A 176 -4.10 4.70 -5.87
N GLY A 177 -4.62 5.55 -5.00
CA GLY A 177 -3.81 6.38 -4.11
C GLY A 177 -3.18 5.55 -3.00
N PHE A 178 -1.93 5.86 -2.71
CA PHE A 178 -1.18 5.23 -1.64
C PHE A 178 -1.13 6.19 -0.45
N LEU A 179 -1.57 5.77 0.54
CA LEU A 179 -2.05 5.10 1.65
C LEU A 179 -3.52 5.48 2.00
N ARG A 180 -4.09 6.50 1.38
CA ARG A 180 -5.46 6.94 1.71
C ARG A 180 -6.52 5.96 1.24
N GLY A 181 -6.15 5.06 0.31
CA GLY A 181 -7.05 4.03 -0.18
C GLY A 181 -8.14 4.56 -1.11
N HIS A 182 -7.95 5.73 -1.71
CA HIS A 182 -8.87 6.30 -2.69
C HIS A 182 -8.60 5.77 -4.08
N LEU A 183 -9.67 5.68 -4.87
CA LEU A 183 -9.62 5.38 -6.29
C LEU A 183 -9.92 6.64 -7.10
N TYR A 184 -9.11 6.88 -8.10
CA TYR A 184 -9.24 8.04 -8.97
C TYR A 184 -9.38 7.63 -10.43
N ARG A 185 -10.02 8.48 -11.21
CA ARG A 185 -10.05 8.41 -12.67
C ARG A 185 -9.46 9.68 -13.27
N PHE A 186 -8.46 9.52 -14.13
CA PHE A 186 -7.90 10.58 -14.95
C PHE A 186 -8.35 10.41 -16.40
N SER A 187 -9.00 11.43 -16.96
CA SER A 187 -9.36 11.46 -18.37
C SER A 187 -8.20 12.00 -19.21
N LEU A 188 -7.75 11.25 -20.21
CA LEU A 188 -6.68 11.73 -21.09
C LEU A 188 -7.18 12.78 -22.09
N ASP A 189 -8.50 12.86 -22.35
CA ASP A 189 -9.07 13.78 -23.34
C ASP A 189 -9.06 15.23 -22.85
N ASP A 190 -9.37 15.46 -21.59
CA ASP A 190 -9.46 16.80 -20.99
C ASP A 190 -8.55 17.01 -19.76
N ARG A 191 -7.78 15.98 -19.39
CA ARG A 191 -6.88 15.95 -18.21
C ARG A 191 -7.59 16.18 -16.89
N SER A 192 -8.89 15.93 -16.83
CA SER A 192 -9.66 16.03 -15.59
C SER A 192 -9.41 14.84 -14.68
N VAL A 193 -9.39 15.10 -13.36
CA VAL A 193 -9.30 14.09 -12.32
C VAL A 193 -10.63 14.01 -11.58
N LYS A 194 -11.11 12.81 -11.35
CA LYS A 194 -12.27 12.54 -10.51
C LYS A 194 -11.90 11.58 -9.40
N ASP A 195 -12.11 11.99 -8.17
CA ASP A 195 -12.07 11.10 -7.00
C ASP A 195 -13.36 10.27 -6.98
N LEU A 196 -13.22 8.95 -6.99
CA LEU A 196 -14.33 8.01 -6.92
C LEU A 196 -14.63 7.54 -5.50
N GLY A 197 -13.84 8.01 -4.54
CA GLY A 197 -13.98 7.70 -3.13
C GLY A 197 -13.04 6.60 -2.63
N LYS A 198 -13.18 6.32 -1.35
CA LYS A 198 -12.35 5.37 -0.62
C LYS A 198 -12.79 3.94 -0.90
N VAL A 199 -11.85 3.10 -1.32
CA VAL A 199 -12.09 1.68 -1.67
C VAL A 199 -11.34 0.71 -0.76
N SER A 200 -10.45 1.22 0.07
CA SER A 200 -9.65 0.41 1.00
C SER A 200 -9.34 1.19 2.26
N GLU A 201 -9.04 0.51 3.35
CA GLU A 201 -8.69 1.11 4.65
C GLU A 201 -7.40 1.92 4.57
N THR A 202 -6.45 1.45 3.77
CA THR A 202 -5.23 2.16 3.46
C THR A 202 -5.04 2.15 1.95
N TYR A 203 -4.18 1.31 1.43
CA TYR A 203 -4.00 1.17 -0.02
C TYR A 203 -4.61 -0.14 -0.51
N SER A 204 -5.05 -0.14 -1.75
CA SER A 204 -5.29 -1.32 -2.56
C SER A 204 -4.11 -1.50 -3.50
N PHE A 205 -3.87 -2.73 -3.97
CA PHE A 205 -2.60 -3.03 -4.62
C PHE A 205 -2.66 -2.94 -6.15
N ARG A 206 -3.65 -3.59 -6.76
CA ARG A 206 -3.76 -3.71 -8.22
C ARG A 206 -5.17 -3.48 -8.73
N LEU A 207 -5.24 -3.01 -9.96
CA LEU A 207 -6.43 -2.94 -10.78
C LEU A 207 -6.30 -3.94 -11.92
N SER A 208 -7.39 -4.58 -12.32
CA SER A 208 -7.42 -5.51 -13.44
C SER A 208 -8.67 -5.32 -14.28
N LEU A 209 -8.51 -5.35 -15.62
CA LEU A 209 -9.62 -5.23 -16.55
C LEU A 209 -10.25 -6.62 -16.79
N GLY A 210 -11.56 -6.72 -16.55
CA GLY A 210 -12.33 -7.90 -16.89
C GLY A 210 -12.70 -7.93 -18.38
N LYS A 211 -13.11 -9.10 -18.86
CA LYS A 211 -13.60 -9.27 -20.24
C LYS A 211 -14.85 -8.43 -20.52
N ASP A 212 -15.64 -8.14 -19.52
CA ASP A 212 -16.84 -7.29 -19.56
C ASP A 212 -16.53 -5.79 -19.71
N GLY A 213 -15.24 -5.42 -19.70
CA GLY A 213 -14.77 -4.03 -19.80
C GLY A 213 -14.83 -3.25 -18.49
N HIS A 214 -15.18 -3.89 -17.38
CA HIS A 214 -15.14 -3.29 -16.06
C HIS A 214 -13.81 -3.58 -15.34
N ILE A 215 -13.52 -2.78 -14.31
CA ILE A 215 -12.27 -2.90 -13.56
C ILE A 215 -12.56 -3.56 -12.22
N TYR A 216 -11.66 -4.43 -11.80
CA TYR A 216 -11.75 -5.22 -10.57
C TYR A 216 -10.53 -4.99 -9.69
N SER A 217 -10.76 -4.98 -8.39
CA SER A 217 -9.71 -4.94 -7.38
C SER A 217 -10.22 -5.51 -6.04
N ALA A 218 -9.37 -5.50 -5.03
CA ALA A 218 -9.78 -5.82 -3.67
C ALA A 218 -9.21 -4.81 -2.67
N SER A 219 -9.97 -4.55 -1.61
CA SER A 219 -9.50 -3.75 -0.48
C SER A 219 -8.38 -4.46 0.28
N ARG A 220 -7.72 -3.77 1.21
CA ARG A 220 -6.70 -4.36 2.07
C ARG A 220 -7.18 -5.59 2.84
N THR A 221 -8.45 -5.61 3.23
CA THR A 221 -9.09 -6.75 3.92
C THR A 221 -9.59 -7.84 2.98
N GLY A 222 -9.36 -7.71 1.68
CA GLY A 222 -9.70 -8.73 0.70
C GLY A 222 -11.11 -8.67 0.14
N HIS A 223 -11.91 -7.65 0.45
CA HIS A 223 -13.22 -7.46 -0.17
C HIS A 223 -13.07 -7.08 -1.63
N VAL A 224 -13.63 -7.90 -2.52
CA VAL A 224 -13.55 -7.69 -3.96
C VAL A 224 -14.62 -6.70 -4.40
N TYR A 225 -14.22 -5.71 -5.18
CA TYR A 225 -15.12 -4.72 -5.76
C TYR A 225 -14.89 -4.58 -7.26
N ARG A 226 -15.96 -4.19 -7.94
CA ARG A 226 -15.96 -3.83 -9.35
C ARG A 226 -16.16 -2.33 -9.53
N ILE A 227 -15.43 -1.73 -10.44
CA ILE A 227 -15.66 -0.36 -10.91
C ILE A 227 -16.31 -0.44 -12.28
N ARG A 228 -17.54 0.02 -12.38
CA ARG A 228 -18.22 0.15 -13.65
C ARG A 228 -17.62 1.31 -14.44
N THR A 229 -16.99 1.00 -15.56
CA THR A 229 -16.28 2.01 -16.37
C THR A 229 -17.24 3.00 -17.08
N ASP A 230 -18.48 2.59 -17.32
CA ASP A 230 -19.54 3.39 -17.94
C ASP A 230 -20.21 4.40 -16.97
N THR A 231 -20.44 4.00 -15.72
CA THR A 231 -21.17 4.83 -14.73
C THR A 231 -20.24 5.39 -13.64
N LEU A 232 -19.04 4.83 -13.50
CA LEU A 232 -18.07 5.08 -12.44
C LEU A 232 -18.57 4.65 -11.04
N GLU A 233 -19.59 3.81 -10.99
CA GLU A 233 -20.08 3.21 -9.76
C GLU A 233 -19.12 2.15 -9.25
N ILE A 234 -18.84 2.16 -7.94
CA ILE A 234 -18.08 1.12 -7.26
C ILE A 234 -19.06 0.16 -6.61
N GLN A 235 -18.99 -1.11 -6.98
CA GLN A 235 -19.89 -2.16 -6.52
C GLN A 235 -19.11 -3.19 -5.72
N ASP A 236 -19.49 -3.41 -4.47
CA ASP A 236 -19.00 -4.54 -3.68
C ASP A 236 -19.64 -5.83 -4.23
N LEU A 237 -18.80 -6.83 -4.51
CA LEU A 237 -19.28 -8.09 -5.07
C LEU A 237 -19.66 -9.11 -3.98
N ASN A 238 -19.68 -8.69 -2.72
CA ASN A 238 -19.99 -9.54 -1.57
C ASN A 238 -19.11 -10.80 -1.48
N TYR A 239 -17.88 -10.67 -1.93
CA TYR A 239 -16.87 -11.72 -1.84
C TYR A 239 -15.62 -11.18 -1.14
N GLN A 240 -15.12 -11.97 -0.20
CA GLN A 240 -13.88 -11.67 0.52
C GLN A 240 -12.92 -12.85 0.36
N PHE A 241 -11.67 -12.56 0.00
CA PHE A 241 -10.64 -13.59 -0.01
C PHE A 241 -10.47 -14.19 1.38
N LYS A 242 -10.42 -15.52 1.44
CA LYS A 242 -10.12 -16.21 2.69
C LYS A 242 -8.73 -15.84 3.15
N HIS A 243 -8.66 -15.35 4.36
CA HIS A 243 -7.42 -14.99 5.01
C HIS A 243 -6.87 -16.18 5.79
N GLU A 244 -5.61 -16.52 5.56
CA GLU A 244 -4.91 -17.46 6.42
C GLU A 244 -4.37 -16.69 7.63
N PRO A 245 -4.55 -17.22 8.86
CA PRO A 245 -4.11 -16.52 10.05
C PRO A 245 -2.57 -16.53 10.13
N PHE A 246 -1.99 -15.34 10.02
CA PHE A 246 -0.59 -15.10 10.35
C PHE A 246 -0.50 -14.29 11.63
N GLU A 247 0.57 -14.51 12.38
CA GLU A 247 0.78 -13.93 13.70
C GLU A 247 0.80 -12.40 13.71
N TYR A 248 1.08 -11.76 12.55
CA TYR A 248 1.32 -10.33 12.46
C TYR A 248 0.38 -9.55 11.53
N THR A 249 -0.44 -10.20 10.73
CA THR A 249 -1.15 -9.50 9.64
C THR A 249 -2.59 -9.97 9.46
N THR A 250 -3.42 -9.75 10.46
CA THR A 250 -4.85 -10.11 10.37
C THR A 250 -5.63 -9.40 9.27
N PHE A 251 -5.04 -8.40 8.55
CA PHE A 251 -5.83 -7.49 7.71
C PHE A 251 -5.17 -7.10 6.38
N TYR A 252 -4.25 -7.92 5.88
CA TYR A 252 -3.54 -7.61 4.66
C TYR A 252 -3.78 -8.69 3.61
N ASN A 253 -4.83 -8.53 2.81
CA ASN A 253 -5.21 -9.53 1.80
C ASN A 253 -5.60 -8.89 0.46
N ASN A 254 -4.85 -7.87 0.06
CA ASN A 254 -5.02 -7.18 -1.21
C ASN A 254 -4.97 -8.15 -2.40
N LEU A 255 -5.62 -7.77 -3.46
CA LEU A 255 -5.43 -8.43 -4.75
C LEU A 255 -3.97 -8.29 -5.21
N ALA A 256 -3.21 -9.38 -5.15
CA ALA A 256 -1.81 -9.39 -5.57
C ALA A 256 -1.70 -9.36 -7.09
N ILE A 257 -2.51 -10.14 -7.78
CA ILE A 257 -2.56 -10.22 -9.24
C ILE A 257 -3.92 -10.71 -9.71
N ALA A 258 -4.35 -10.25 -10.89
CA ALA A 258 -5.45 -10.86 -11.64
C ALA A 258 -5.15 -10.84 -13.14
N ARG A 259 -5.61 -11.87 -13.85
CA ARG A 259 -5.50 -11.99 -15.30
C ARG A 259 -6.76 -12.61 -15.87
N THR A 260 -7.23 -12.06 -16.99
CA THR A 260 -8.34 -12.66 -17.75
C THR A 260 -7.82 -13.88 -18.51
N GLY A 261 -8.42 -15.02 -18.23
CA GLY A 261 -8.06 -16.28 -18.90
C GLY A 261 -8.70 -16.42 -20.28
N PRO A 262 -8.29 -17.44 -21.07
CA PRO A 262 -8.82 -17.69 -22.40
C PRO A 262 -10.32 -18.04 -22.40
N ASP A 263 -10.85 -18.51 -21.29
CA ASP A 263 -12.28 -18.78 -21.08
C ASP A 263 -13.08 -17.53 -20.69
N GLY A 264 -12.41 -16.39 -20.56
CA GLY A 264 -12.99 -15.10 -20.21
C GLY A 264 -13.22 -14.86 -18.75
N ARG A 265 -12.90 -15.79 -17.87
CA ARG A 265 -12.92 -15.58 -16.42
C ARG A 265 -11.73 -14.75 -15.97
N LEU A 266 -11.91 -14.03 -14.87
CA LEU A 266 -10.84 -13.30 -14.20
C LEU A 266 -10.24 -14.19 -13.11
N TYR A 267 -8.99 -14.62 -13.30
CA TYR A 267 -8.25 -15.41 -12.32
C TYR A 267 -7.52 -14.49 -11.37
N MET A 268 -7.64 -14.74 -10.07
CA MET A 268 -7.25 -13.80 -9.02
C MET A 268 -6.47 -14.51 -7.91
N ALA A 269 -5.37 -13.90 -7.47
CA ALA A 269 -4.63 -14.30 -6.27
C ALA A 269 -4.55 -13.11 -5.31
N ALA A 270 -4.78 -13.36 -4.03
CA ALA A 270 -4.61 -12.37 -2.98
C ALA A 270 -3.34 -12.65 -2.17
N MET A 271 -2.81 -11.63 -1.49
CA MET A 271 -1.47 -11.68 -0.88
C MET A 271 -1.34 -12.75 0.21
N TYR A 272 -2.36 -12.96 1.03
CA TYR A 272 -2.34 -13.95 2.11
C TYR A 272 -3.41 -15.04 1.95
N SER A 273 -3.79 -15.31 0.72
CA SER A 273 -4.69 -16.41 0.38
C SER A 273 -3.91 -17.52 -0.32
N LYS A 274 -4.13 -18.74 0.09
CA LYS A 274 -3.45 -19.91 -0.53
C LYS A 274 -4.16 -20.43 -1.77
N ASN A 275 -5.38 -19.99 -2.04
CA ASN A 275 -6.19 -20.49 -3.15
C ASN A 275 -6.20 -19.50 -4.30
N LEU A 276 -6.20 -20.01 -5.51
CA LEU A 276 -6.52 -19.26 -6.71
C LEU A 276 -8.03 -19.21 -6.87
N ILE A 277 -8.56 -18.04 -7.19
CA ILE A 277 -9.98 -17.79 -7.36
C ILE A 277 -10.25 -17.40 -8.82
N ALA A 278 -11.31 -17.92 -9.41
CA ALA A 278 -11.79 -17.45 -10.70
C ALA A 278 -13.15 -16.74 -10.53
N LEU A 279 -13.28 -15.55 -11.11
CA LEU A 279 -14.51 -14.81 -11.18
C LEU A 279 -15.08 -14.88 -12.60
N ASP A 280 -16.30 -15.35 -12.72
CA ASP A 280 -17.11 -15.17 -13.93
C ASP A 280 -17.73 -13.76 -13.88
N THR A 281 -17.21 -12.87 -14.73
CA THR A 281 -17.60 -11.45 -14.71
C THR A 281 -19.00 -11.18 -15.31
N GLU A 282 -19.60 -12.17 -16.00
CA GLU A 282 -20.96 -12.06 -16.55
C GLU A 282 -22.02 -12.42 -15.50
N THR A 283 -21.69 -13.33 -14.59
CA THR A 283 -22.62 -13.87 -13.58
C THR A 283 -22.31 -13.47 -12.14
N ASP A 284 -21.18 -12.82 -11.92
CA ASP A 284 -20.63 -12.45 -10.61
C ASP A 284 -20.37 -13.68 -9.71
N GLN A 285 -20.13 -14.85 -10.32
CA GLN A 285 -19.87 -16.08 -9.58
C GLN A 285 -18.37 -16.28 -9.33
N PHE A 286 -18.03 -16.51 -8.07
CA PHE A 286 -16.67 -16.85 -7.64
C PHE A 286 -16.50 -18.36 -7.52
N HIS A 287 -15.42 -18.87 -8.07
CA HIS A 287 -15.03 -20.28 -8.05
C HIS A 287 -13.69 -20.42 -7.32
N ASP A 288 -13.69 -21.07 -6.20
CA ASP A 288 -12.46 -21.46 -5.48
C ASP A 288 -11.84 -22.67 -6.19
N LEU A 289 -10.67 -22.47 -6.79
CA LEU A 289 -9.98 -23.49 -7.59
C LEU A 289 -9.04 -24.35 -6.75
N GLY A 290 -8.90 -24.01 -5.48
CA GLY A 290 -8.00 -24.68 -4.55
C GLY A 290 -6.60 -24.10 -4.51
N PRO A 291 -5.70 -24.76 -3.75
CA PRO A 291 -4.38 -24.25 -3.50
C PRO A 291 -3.52 -24.22 -4.76
N TYR A 292 -2.82 -23.09 -4.93
CA TYR A 292 -1.87 -22.88 -6.03
C TYR A 292 -0.48 -23.47 -5.76
N LEU A 293 -0.21 -23.90 -4.53
CA LEU A 293 1.00 -24.59 -4.14
C LEU A 293 0.82 -26.11 -4.27
N THR A 294 1.83 -26.77 -4.81
CA THR A 294 1.95 -28.21 -4.69
C THR A 294 2.68 -28.52 -3.40
N THR A 295 2.01 -29.14 -2.49
CA THR A 295 2.47 -29.60 -1.17
C THR A 295 3.98 -29.80 -0.97
N ASP A 296 4.43 -29.77 0.24
CA ASP A 296 5.67 -30.24 0.88
C ASP A 296 6.86 -29.30 0.85
N ARG A 297 6.90 -28.26 -0.01
CA ARG A 297 8.06 -27.37 -0.10
C ARG A 297 7.90 -26.08 0.67
N TYR A 298 6.66 -25.57 0.73
CA TYR A 298 6.34 -24.35 1.42
C TYR A 298 5.13 -24.64 2.31
N SER A 299 5.33 -24.78 3.60
CA SER A 299 4.23 -24.61 4.53
C SER A 299 3.76 -23.16 4.37
N PHE A 300 2.49 -22.97 4.05
CA PHE A 300 1.92 -21.65 3.92
C PHE A 300 2.11 -20.83 5.20
N ASP A 301 2.02 -21.49 6.33
CA ASP A 301 2.18 -20.91 7.65
C ASP A 301 3.62 -20.47 7.94
N GLU A 302 4.62 -21.13 7.34
CA GLU A 302 6.02 -20.85 7.61
C GLU A 302 6.62 -19.79 6.67
N ASN A 303 6.08 -19.63 5.45
CA ASN A 303 6.77 -18.94 4.39
C ASN A 303 5.99 -17.77 3.76
N ARG A 304 4.77 -17.50 4.18
CA ARG A 304 3.95 -16.41 3.65
C ARG A 304 4.01 -16.31 2.13
N ASN A 305 3.68 -17.39 1.44
CA ASN A 305 3.80 -17.45 -0.02
C ASN A 305 2.74 -16.60 -0.72
N CYS A 306 3.10 -16.02 -1.85
CA CYS A 306 2.24 -15.18 -2.67
C CYS A 306 2.52 -15.35 -4.16
N ILE A 307 1.52 -15.14 -4.98
CA ILE A 307 1.64 -14.94 -6.43
C ILE A 307 1.56 -13.44 -6.72
N PHE A 308 2.65 -12.81 -7.12
CA PHE A 308 2.63 -11.41 -7.60
C PHE A 308 2.56 -11.32 -9.11
N GLY A 309 2.95 -12.38 -9.82
CA GLY A 309 2.92 -12.41 -11.26
C GLY A 309 2.36 -13.72 -11.80
N MET A 310 1.43 -13.62 -12.73
CA MET A 310 0.88 -14.73 -13.50
C MET A 310 0.39 -14.27 -14.86
N ASP A 311 0.45 -15.13 -15.85
CA ASP A 311 -0.10 -14.87 -17.18
C ASP A 311 -0.43 -16.18 -17.91
N PHE A 312 -1.23 -16.08 -18.97
CA PHE A 312 -1.61 -17.20 -19.82
C PHE A 312 -0.78 -17.22 -21.11
N ASP A 313 -0.29 -18.38 -21.47
CA ASP A 313 0.38 -18.58 -22.75
C ASP A 313 -0.60 -18.74 -23.93
N SER A 314 -0.07 -18.85 -25.15
CA SER A 314 -0.86 -19.02 -26.36
C SER A 314 -1.69 -20.34 -26.40
N GLU A 315 -1.35 -21.32 -25.57
CA GLU A 315 -2.08 -22.59 -25.44
C GLU A 315 -3.17 -22.51 -24.35
N GLY A 316 -3.25 -21.39 -23.63
CA GLY A 316 -4.19 -21.17 -22.54
C GLY A 316 -3.81 -21.81 -21.22
N VAL A 317 -2.53 -22.12 -21.03
CA VAL A 317 -1.98 -22.61 -19.78
C VAL A 317 -1.57 -21.42 -18.92
N LEU A 318 -1.94 -21.45 -17.65
CA LEU A 318 -1.52 -20.44 -16.67
C LEU A 318 -0.09 -20.71 -16.20
N TRP A 319 0.76 -19.70 -16.28
CA TRP A 319 2.11 -19.69 -15.74
C TRP A 319 2.18 -18.65 -14.63
N TYR A 320 2.78 -19.01 -13.52
CA TYR A 320 2.90 -18.08 -12.39
C TYR A 320 4.14 -18.37 -11.56
N VAL A 321 4.54 -17.36 -10.80
CA VAL A 321 5.68 -17.44 -9.90
C VAL A 321 5.21 -17.29 -8.48
N VAL A 322 5.63 -18.22 -7.64
CA VAL A 322 5.40 -18.14 -6.20
C VAL A 322 6.66 -17.60 -5.55
N THR A 323 6.48 -16.54 -4.78
CA THR A 323 7.52 -15.89 -3.98
C THR A 323 7.16 -15.92 -2.51
N SER A 324 8.15 -15.85 -1.64
CA SER A 324 7.93 -15.75 -0.20
C SER A 324 7.96 -14.30 0.26
N LEU A 325 6.92 -13.87 0.97
CA LEU A 325 6.88 -12.54 1.59
C LEU A 325 7.95 -12.36 2.67
N ASN A 326 8.48 -13.44 3.22
CA ASN A 326 9.61 -13.37 4.15
C ASN A 326 10.89 -12.81 3.51
N ASN A 327 11.02 -12.90 2.19
CA ASN A 327 12.16 -12.32 1.47
C ASN A 327 12.10 -10.79 1.42
N TYR A 328 10.93 -10.19 1.60
CA TYR A 328 10.73 -8.75 1.61
C TYR A 328 11.13 -8.13 2.96
N GLU A 329 10.93 -8.84 4.06
CA GLU A 329 11.04 -8.33 5.42
C GLU A 329 12.47 -8.40 6.01
N ALA A 330 13.50 -8.31 5.17
CA ALA A 330 14.88 -8.05 5.59
C ALA A 330 15.70 -9.19 6.17
N ASN A 331 15.19 -10.37 6.36
CA ASN A 331 16.05 -11.49 6.74
C ASN A 331 16.47 -12.31 5.53
N LEU A 332 17.28 -11.67 4.70
CA LEU A 332 17.91 -12.26 3.52
C LEU A 332 18.77 -13.49 3.84
N GLU A 333 19.12 -13.70 5.08
CA GLU A 333 19.79 -14.92 5.55
C GLU A 333 18.93 -16.18 5.38
N HIS A 334 17.60 -16.01 5.20
CA HIS A 334 16.64 -17.13 5.13
C HIS A 334 15.71 -17.05 3.91
N GLY A 335 16.05 -16.24 2.91
CA GLY A 335 15.24 -16.06 1.71
C GLY A 335 15.00 -17.37 0.95
N ILE A 336 13.73 -17.63 0.60
CA ILE A 336 13.36 -18.75 -0.24
C ILE A 336 13.28 -18.25 -1.69
N PRO A 337 14.08 -18.78 -2.62
CA PRO A 337 14.04 -18.37 -4.00
C PRO A 337 12.65 -18.56 -4.62
N ALA A 338 12.29 -17.65 -5.52
CA ALA A 338 11.04 -17.73 -6.26
C ALA A 338 10.98 -18.95 -7.16
N SER A 339 9.83 -19.59 -7.26
CA SER A 339 9.63 -20.84 -8.01
C SER A 339 8.59 -20.68 -9.11
N LEU A 340 8.86 -21.29 -10.26
CA LEU A 340 7.96 -21.34 -11.40
C LEU A 340 6.97 -22.47 -11.26
N TYR A 341 5.72 -22.15 -11.52
CA TYR A 341 4.60 -23.07 -11.61
C TYR A 341 3.88 -22.93 -12.94
N ARG A 342 3.23 -23.99 -13.36
CA ARG A 342 2.25 -23.99 -14.45
C ARG A 342 0.96 -24.68 -14.02
N TRP A 343 -0.15 -24.29 -14.62
CA TRP A 343 -1.44 -24.91 -14.36
C TRP A 343 -2.33 -24.89 -15.62
N ASP A 344 -2.59 -26.05 -16.18
CA ASP A 344 -3.58 -26.19 -17.27
C ASP A 344 -5.00 -26.14 -16.69
N ILE A 345 -5.33 -24.99 -16.15
CA ILE A 345 -6.49 -24.78 -15.28
C ILE A 345 -7.81 -24.85 -16.06
N THR A 346 -7.82 -24.38 -17.29
CA THR A 346 -9.01 -24.36 -18.14
C THR A 346 -9.42 -25.75 -18.60
N ARG A 347 -8.49 -26.72 -18.59
CA ARG A 347 -8.74 -28.12 -18.90
C ARG A 347 -8.82 -29.04 -17.67
N GLY A 348 -8.92 -28.43 -16.46
CA GLY A 348 -9.07 -29.16 -15.21
C GLY A 348 -7.79 -29.82 -14.69
N GLY A 349 -6.62 -29.33 -15.12
CA GLY A 349 -5.32 -29.73 -14.60
C GLY A 349 -5.13 -29.35 -13.14
N LYS A 350 -3.96 -29.70 -12.61
CA LYS A 350 -3.51 -29.31 -11.28
C LYS A 350 -2.25 -28.44 -11.40
N PRO A 351 -1.93 -27.62 -10.37
CA PRO A 351 -0.68 -26.89 -10.36
C PRO A 351 0.52 -27.85 -10.39
N GLU A 352 1.53 -27.51 -11.18
CA GLU A 352 2.77 -28.24 -11.32
C GLU A 352 3.94 -27.33 -10.96
N HIS A 353 4.75 -27.73 -9.99
CA HIS A 353 5.99 -27.05 -9.63
C HIS A 353 7.11 -27.46 -10.57
N LEU A 354 7.79 -26.51 -11.20
CA LEU A 354 8.84 -26.79 -12.18
C LEU A 354 10.27 -26.58 -11.66
N GLY A 355 10.43 -25.76 -10.62
CA GLY A 355 11.72 -25.49 -9.99
C GLY A 355 11.92 -24.03 -9.65
N ILE A 356 13.08 -23.70 -9.13
CA ILE A 356 13.51 -22.34 -8.80
C ILE A 356 13.81 -21.57 -10.10
N ILE A 357 13.40 -20.31 -10.18
CA ILE A 357 13.70 -19.44 -11.31
C ILE A 357 15.09 -18.85 -11.16
N GLY A 358 15.83 -18.84 -12.25
CA GLY A 358 17.16 -18.26 -12.32
C GLY A 358 18.16 -19.15 -13.06
N THR A 359 19.41 -18.84 -12.86
CA THR A 359 20.57 -19.60 -13.37
C THR A 359 21.36 -20.21 -12.20
N PRO A 360 22.31 -21.14 -12.43
CA PRO A 360 23.11 -21.69 -11.33
C PRO A 360 23.82 -20.64 -10.48
N GLN A 361 24.15 -19.49 -11.07
CA GLN A 361 24.87 -18.42 -10.41
C GLN A 361 23.94 -17.47 -9.65
N ARG A 362 22.64 -17.40 -10.05
CA ARG A 362 21.71 -16.45 -9.46
C ARG A 362 20.26 -16.91 -9.57
N ALA A 363 19.62 -17.09 -8.44
CA ALA A 363 18.19 -17.32 -8.36
C ALA A 363 17.42 -16.00 -8.22
N CYS A 364 16.18 -15.99 -8.71
CA CYS A 364 15.25 -14.91 -8.42
C CYS A 364 14.82 -14.98 -6.96
N GLY A 365 15.06 -13.92 -6.20
CA GLY A 365 14.70 -13.87 -4.78
C GLY A 365 13.24 -13.49 -4.57
N TRP A 366 12.82 -12.41 -5.20
CA TRP A 366 11.47 -11.87 -5.13
C TRP A 366 10.93 -11.61 -6.53
N ASN A 367 9.77 -12.15 -6.84
CA ASN A 367 9.08 -11.85 -8.09
C ASN A 367 8.08 -10.71 -7.91
N SER A 368 8.10 -9.76 -8.82
CA SER A 368 7.16 -8.64 -8.86
C SER A 368 6.16 -8.71 -10.01
N GLU A 369 6.51 -9.33 -11.12
CA GLU A 369 5.62 -9.47 -12.28
C GLU A 369 5.98 -10.69 -13.14
N VAL A 370 4.97 -11.26 -13.77
CA VAL A 370 5.10 -12.24 -14.84
C VAL A 370 4.27 -11.76 -16.01
N VAL A 371 4.87 -11.67 -17.18
CA VAL A 371 4.18 -11.33 -18.42
C VAL A 371 4.62 -12.27 -19.54
N ILE A 372 3.70 -12.63 -20.42
CA ILE A 372 3.96 -13.48 -21.56
C ILE A 372 3.68 -12.70 -22.84
N THR A 373 4.66 -12.67 -23.74
CA THR A 373 4.50 -12.04 -25.04
C THR A 373 3.63 -12.88 -25.98
N LYS A 374 3.13 -12.26 -27.05
CA LYS A 374 2.40 -12.97 -28.11
C LYS A 374 3.20 -14.11 -28.78
N ASP A 375 4.52 -14.07 -28.67
CA ASP A 375 5.43 -15.07 -29.24
C ASP A 375 5.82 -16.16 -28.23
N ASP A 376 5.14 -16.21 -27.07
CA ASP A 376 5.35 -17.13 -25.95
C ASP A 376 6.72 -17.00 -25.26
N ILE A 377 7.24 -15.79 -25.19
CA ILE A 377 8.34 -15.49 -24.27
C ILE A 377 7.75 -15.08 -22.92
N LEU A 378 8.00 -15.88 -21.92
CA LEU A 378 7.63 -15.58 -20.54
C LEU A 378 8.75 -14.77 -19.90
N TYR A 379 8.41 -13.60 -19.37
CA TYR A 379 9.33 -12.78 -18.58
C TYR A 379 8.95 -12.81 -17.11
N VAL A 380 9.97 -12.98 -16.28
CA VAL A 380 9.88 -12.85 -14.82
C VAL A 380 10.79 -11.69 -14.41
N THR A 381 10.22 -10.69 -13.77
CA THR A 381 11.00 -9.60 -13.19
C THR A 381 11.15 -9.80 -11.70
N GLY A 382 12.34 -9.56 -11.19
CA GLY A 382 12.68 -9.77 -9.81
C GLY A 382 13.25 -8.53 -9.16
N SER A 383 12.97 -8.41 -7.89
CA SER A 383 13.70 -7.54 -7.00
C SER A 383 14.50 -8.41 -6.05
N ASN A 384 15.71 -7.99 -5.81
CA ASN A 384 16.49 -8.56 -4.75
C ASN A 384 16.74 -7.43 -3.75
N HIS A 385 16.05 -7.47 -2.60
CA HIS A 385 16.30 -6.53 -1.51
C HIS A 385 17.68 -6.71 -0.90
N SER A 386 18.38 -7.78 -1.31
CA SER A 386 19.83 -7.86 -1.13
C SER A 386 20.51 -6.86 -2.05
N LEU A 387 21.74 -6.56 -1.76
CA LEU A 387 22.61 -5.69 -2.54
C LEU A 387 22.99 -6.23 -3.92
N ASP A 388 22.49 -7.39 -4.28
CA ASP A 388 22.55 -7.91 -5.66
C ASP A 388 21.54 -7.15 -6.52
N GLY A 389 21.94 -6.34 -7.44
CA GLY A 389 21.04 -5.57 -8.31
C GLY A 389 19.85 -6.38 -8.87
N PRO A 390 18.86 -5.72 -9.44
CA PRO A 390 17.68 -6.39 -9.96
C PRO A 390 18.01 -7.29 -11.17
N GLU A 391 17.14 -8.30 -11.37
CA GLU A 391 17.28 -9.22 -12.48
C GLU A 391 15.96 -9.38 -13.23
N LEU A 392 16.07 -9.82 -14.45
CA LEU A 392 14.96 -10.34 -15.23
C LEU A 392 15.35 -11.66 -15.89
N THR A 393 14.40 -12.57 -15.96
CA THR A 393 14.55 -13.88 -16.61
C THR A 393 13.54 -13.99 -17.73
N GLY A 394 14.00 -14.23 -18.93
CA GLY A 394 13.17 -14.54 -20.09
C GLY A 394 13.22 -16.06 -20.37
N ILE A 395 12.08 -16.64 -20.70
CA ILE A 395 11.94 -18.07 -21.00
C ILE A 395 11.19 -18.22 -22.32
N ASP A 396 11.83 -18.78 -23.34
CA ASP A 396 11.14 -19.20 -24.54
C ASP A 396 10.31 -20.45 -24.23
N LEU A 397 9.01 -20.28 -24.06
CA LEU A 397 8.11 -21.37 -23.67
C LEU A 397 8.02 -22.46 -24.74
N LYS A 398 8.28 -22.16 -26.01
CA LYS A 398 8.27 -23.18 -27.08
C LYS A 398 9.43 -24.15 -26.95
N GLU A 399 10.62 -23.63 -26.61
CA GLU A 399 11.80 -24.45 -26.32
C GLU A 399 11.67 -25.12 -24.95
N PHE A 400 11.29 -24.35 -23.93
CA PHE A 400 11.21 -24.79 -22.54
C PHE A 400 10.25 -25.96 -22.36
N ARG A 401 9.06 -25.96 -22.98
CA ARG A 401 8.07 -27.02 -22.86
C ARG A 401 8.60 -28.39 -23.33
N GLN A 402 9.56 -28.43 -24.25
CA GLN A 402 10.14 -29.69 -24.73
C GLN A 402 11.03 -30.36 -23.69
N HIS A 403 11.57 -29.60 -22.73
CA HIS A 403 12.54 -30.03 -21.74
C HIS A 403 12.13 -29.77 -20.29
N MET A 404 10.97 -29.17 -20.03
CA MET A 404 10.58 -28.68 -18.70
C MET A 404 10.51 -29.75 -17.62
N TYR A 405 10.36 -31.02 -17.98
CA TYR A 405 10.37 -32.14 -17.02
C TYR A 405 11.74 -32.77 -16.87
N GLU A 406 12.70 -32.40 -17.66
CA GLU A 406 14.08 -32.78 -17.45
C GLU A 406 14.65 -32.02 -16.26
N PRO A 407 15.45 -32.69 -15.39
CA PRO A 407 15.96 -32.03 -14.21
C PRO A 407 16.89 -30.87 -14.57
N GLY A 408 16.60 -29.70 -14.04
CA GLY A 408 17.48 -28.56 -14.13
C GLY A 408 18.73 -28.71 -13.24
N PRO A 409 19.71 -27.81 -13.35
CA PRO A 409 20.90 -27.80 -12.48
C PRO A 409 20.52 -27.46 -11.05
N MET A 410 21.46 -27.72 -10.14
CA MET A 410 21.34 -27.25 -8.76
C MET A 410 21.78 -25.79 -8.67
N LEU A 411 21.13 -25.02 -7.80
CA LEU A 411 21.58 -23.68 -7.44
C LEU A 411 22.92 -23.79 -6.71
N GLU A 412 23.89 -23.01 -7.14
CA GLU A 412 25.19 -22.92 -6.47
C GLU A 412 25.04 -22.18 -5.14
N ASP A 413 25.74 -22.68 -4.10
CA ASP A 413 25.80 -21.98 -2.83
C ASP A 413 26.51 -20.62 -3.01
N ARG A 414 25.80 -19.56 -2.67
CA ARG A 414 26.35 -18.21 -2.67
C ARG A 414 26.51 -17.71 -1.24
N TYR A 415 27.66 -17.10 -1.00
CA TYR A 415 27.97 -16.47 0.26
C TYR A 415 27.94 -14.95 0.10
N TYR A 416 27.23 -14.29 1.00
CA TYR A 416 27.27 -12.85 1.12
C TYR A 416 28.49 -12.43 1.94
N ASP A 417 29.32 -11.58 1.39
CA ASP A 417 30.46 -10.99 2.08
C ASP A 417 30.16 -9.52 2.39
N PRO A 418 29.78 -9.21 3.66
CA PRO A 418 29.48 -7.84 4.05
C PRO A 418 30.71 -6.92 4.05
N GLU A 419 31.91 -7.47 3.93
CA GLU A 419 33.16 -6.71 3.85
C GLU A 419 33.62 -6.51 2.40
N ALA A 420 32.86 -6.98 1.41
CA ALA A 420 33.21 -6.74 0.01
C ALA A 420 33.25 -5.23 -0.28
N PRO A 421 34.26 -4.76 -1.03
CA PRO A 421 34.44 -3.33 -1.28
C PRO A 421 33.20 -2.65 -1.87
N GLU A 422 32.51 -3.29 -2.78
CA GLU A 422 31.29 -2.77 -3.42
C GLU A 422 30.16 -2.56 -2.41
N TYR A 423 30.09 -3.40 -1.39
CA TYR A 423 29.10 -3.31 -0.33
C TYR A 423 29.35 -2.11 0.58
N ILE A 424 30.63 -1.92 0.96
CA ILE A 424 31.05 -0.80 1.81
C ILE A 424 30.82 0.54 1.10
N GLU A 425 31.19 0.60 -0.17
CA GLU A 425 31.00 1.81 -0.98
C GLU A 425 29.52 2.17 -1.11
N SER A 426 28.66 1.18 -1.29
CA SER A 426 27.22 1.28 -1.27
C SER A 426 26.66 1.88 0.00
N ALA A 427 27.03 1.28 1.11
CA ALA A 427 26.56 1.71 2.41
C ALA A 427 26.99 3.15 2.72
N LEU A 428 28.17 3.54 2.30
CA LEU A 428 28.69 4.91 2.46
C LEU A 428 27.92 5.91 1.58
N GLU A 429 27.58 5.54 0.35
CA GLU A 429 26.82 6.39 -0.54
C GLU A 429 25.41 6.62 0.00
N ILE A 430 24.73 5.58 0.47
CA ILE A 430 23.42 5.67 1.11
C ILE A 430 23.49 6.57 2.35
N GLN A 431 24.46 6.35 3.22
CA GLN A 431 24.63 7.16 4.43
C GLN A 431 24.89 8.63 4.11
N THR A 432 25.69 8.91 3.10
CA THR A 432 25.98 10.29 2.69
C THR A 432 24.74 10.99 2.18
N GLN A 433 23.89 10.29 1.45
CA GLN A 433 22.64 10.85 0.93
C GLN A 433 21.58 11.06 2.02
N GLU A 434 21.44 10.12 2.95
CA GLU A 434 20.61 10.27 4.15
C GLU A 434 21.09 11.48 4.98
N HIS A 435 22.37 11.66 5.11
CA HIS A 435 22.98 12.77 5.83
C HIS A 435 22.67 14.11 5.13
N ILE A 436 22.87 14.21 3.81
CA ILE A 436 22.55 15.41 3.03
C ILE A 436 21.07 15.75 3.11
N MET A 437 20.20 14.75 3.00
CA MET A 437 18.75 14.93 3.12
C MET A 437 18.35 15.28 4.55
N GLY A 438 19.06 14.77 5.56
CA GLY A 438 18.80 15.03 6.98
C GLY A 438 19.16 16.43 7.47
N GLU A 439 20.10 17.09 6.83
CA GLU A 439 20.66 18.39 7.29
C GLU A 439 19.88 19.64 6.87
N ASN A 440 18.69 19.52 6.32
CA ASN A 440 17.96 20.70 5.89
C ASN A 440 17.49 21.57 7.08
N PRO A 441 18.05 22.79 7.28
CA PRO A 441 17.80 23.61 8.45
C PRO A 441 16.41 24.27 8.46
N THR A 442 15.69 24.25 7.36
CA THR A 442 14.35 24.88 7.26
C THR A 442 13.23 23.95 7.69
N ASN A 443 13.56 22.88 8.33
CA ASN A 443 12.58 21.93 8.76
C ASN A 443 11.76 22.46 9.93
N VAL A 444 10.53 22.82 9.64
CA VAL A 444 9.52 23.23 10.63
C VAL A 444 8.66 22.02 11.00
N LEU A 445 9.27 20.86 11.15
CA LEU A 445 8.56 19.77 11.80
C LEU A 445 8.27 20.20 13.23
N LEU A 446 6.99 20.29 13.52
CA LEU A 446 6.57 20.47 14.90
C LEU A 446 7.10 19.27 15.70
N PRO A 447 7.82 19.53 16.80
CA PRO A 447 8.42 18.44 17.56
C PRO A 447 7.33 17.51 18.06
N VAL A 448 7.39 16.26 17.63
CA VAL A 448 6.59 15.18 18.22
C VAL A 448 7.27 14.82 19.52
N GLU A 449 6.72 15.29 20.65
CA GLU A 449 7.35 15.08 21.94
C GLU A 449 7.40 13.61 22.35
N LYS A 450 6.30 12.91 22.23
CA LYS A 450 6.21 11.47 22.48
C LYS A 450 4.94 10.91 21.87
N HIS A 451 5.11 10.06 20.90
CA HIS A 451 3.98 9.36 20.27
C HIS A 451 3.38 8.35 21.26
N PRO A 452 2.07 8.32 21.46
CA PRO A 452 1.43 7.29 22.27
C PRO A 452 1.71 5.90 21.69
N ILE A 453 1.84 4.91 22.57
CA ILE A 453 2.13 3.54 22.16
C ILE A 453 0.83 2.88 21.73
N LEU A 454 0.75 2.47 20.49
CA LEU A 454 -0.35 1.65 19.99
C LEU A 454 -0.32 0.29 20.70
N LEU A 455 -1.44 -0.11 21.28
CA LEU A 455 -1.58 -1.43 21.91
C LEU A 455 -2.23 -2.43 20.98
N TRP A 456 -3.35 -2.06 20.37
CA TRP A 456 -4.05 -2.90 19.43
C TRP A 456 -4.97 -2.10 18.49
N ARG A 457 -5.36 -2.75 17.44
CA ARG A 457 -6.36 -2.31 16.47
C ARG A 457 -7.39 -3.41 16.29
N ALA A 458 -8.67 -3.08 16.39
CA ALA A 458 -9.76 -3.98 16.11
C ALA A 458 -10.61 -3.45 14.96
N LEU A 459 -11.03 -4.34 14.07
CA LEU A 459 -11.99 -4.04 13.02
C LEU A 459 -13.39 -4.49 13.45
N ALA A 460 -14.41 -3.78 13.04
CA ALA A 460 -15.77 -4.28 13.17
C ALA A 460 -15.94 -5.57 12.35
N PRO A 461 -16.75 -6.52 12.82
CA PRO A 461 -16.96 -7.76 12.09
C PRO A 461 -17.48 -7.55 10.67
N ASP A 462 -17.03 -8.40 9.75
CA ASP A 462 -17.29 -8.30 8.32
C ASP A 462 -18.76 -8.38 7.91
N ASN A 463 -19.61 -8.87 8.78
CA ASN A 463 -21.04 -9.01 8.54
C ASN A 463 -21.86 -7.72 8.77
N ILE A 464 -21.18 -6.61 9.11
CA ILE A 464 -21.82 -5.31 9.31
C ILE A 464 -21.39 -4.36 8.19
N PRO A 465 -22.19 -4.24 7.13
CA PRO A 465 -21.92 -3.28 6.07
C PRO A 465 -21.92 -1.85 6.62
N GLN A 466 -20.97 -1.02 6.18
CA GLN A 466 -20.86 0.39 6.58
C GLN A 466 -20.73 0.61 8.09
N SER A 467 -19.91 -0.17 8.75
CA SER A 467 -19.71 -0.14 10.19
C SER A 467 -18.91 1.07 10.68
N ALA A 468 -19.47 2.26 10.48
CA ALA A 468 -18.95 3.47 11.12
C ALA A 468 -18.90 3.28 12.62
N VAL A 469 -17.77 3.55 13.25
CA VAL A 469 -17.70 3.65 14.71
C VAL A 469 -18.28 5.01 15.10
N ARG A 470 -19.50 5.02 15.59
CA ARG A 470 -20.24 6.25 15.88
C ARG A 470 -20.11 6.76 17.30
N HIS A 471 -19.74 5.88 18.22
CA HIS A 471 -19.58 6.22 19.62
C HIS A 471 -18.60 5.27 20.30
N LEU A 472 -17.77 5.81 21.18
CA LEU A 472 -16.90 5.07 22.09
C LEU A 472 -17.02 5.60 23.49
N GLU A 473 -17.15 4.71 24.48
CA GLU A 473 -17.23 5.05 25.89
C GLU A 473 -16.59 3.95 26.75
N TRP A 474 -15.93 4.35 27.83
CA TRP A 474 -15.36 3.44 28.80
C TRP A 474 -16.41 3.03 29.83
N LYS A 475 -16.65 1.74 29.95
CA LYS A 475 -17.50 1.18 31.01
C LYS A 475 -16.76 1.19 32.35
N ASP A 476 -15.49 0.86 32.31
CA ASP A 476 -14.52 0.96 33.40
C ASP A 476 -13.10 1.07 32.82
N ALA A 477 -12.06 0.96 33.66
CA ALA A 477 -10.68 1.06 33.21
C ALA A 477 -10.20 -0.08 32.29
N ASN A 478 -10.97 -1.16 32.18
CA ASN A 478 -10.57 -2.39 31.46
C ASN A 478 -11.47 -2.71 30.27
N VAL A 479 -12.65 -2.10 30.21
CA VAL A 479 -13.66 -2.41 29.20
C VAL A 479 -14.10 -1.14 28.49
N LEU A 480 -13.87 -1.13 27.17
CA LEU A 480 -14.37 -0.13 26.24
C LEU A 480 -15.59 -0.68 25.52
N TRP A 481 -16.62 0.13 25.35
CA TRP A 481 -17.72 -0.22 24.46
C TRP A 481 -17.91 0.82 23.36
N GLY A 482 -18.44 0.38 22.23
CA GLY A 482 -18.65 1.22 21.08
C GLY A 482 -19.86 0.83 20.25
N ILE A 483 -20.46 1.80 19.62
CA ILE A 483 -21.57 1.61 18.67
C ILE A 483 -20.98 1.68 17.27
N CYS A 484 -21.17 0.59 16.51
CA CYS A 484 -20.77 0.49 15.12
C CYS A 484 -22.01 0.34 14.24
N GLY A 485 -22.04 1.03 13.11
CA GLY A 485 -23.23 1.04 12.27
C GLY A 485 -24.41 1.75 12.94
N GLU A 486 -25.63 1.28 12.68
CA GLU A 486 -26.85 1.89 13.23
C GLU A 486 -27.31 1.24 14.53
N ASP A 487 -26.96 -0.04 14.74
CA ASP A 487 -27.60 -0.87 15.75
C ASP A 487 -26.68 -1.89 16.45
N SER A 488 -25.39 -1.79 16.29
CA SER A 488 -24.47 -2.81 16.81
C SER A 488 -23.59 -2.28 17.94
N LEU A 489 -23.72 -2.88 19.11
CA LEU A 489 -22.93 -2.57 20.30
C LEU A 489 -21.85 -3.62 20.54
N TYR A 490 -20.61 -3.16 20.69
CA TYR A 490 -19.44 -3.99 20.93
C TYR A 490 -18.77 -3.64 22.24
N GLU A 491 -18.25 -4.65 22.92
CA GLU A 491 -17.36 -4.50 24.06
C GLU A 491 -15.95 -5.02 23.69
N PHE A 492 -14.95 -4.23 23.99
CA PHE A 492 -13.54 -4.54 23.75
C PHE A 492 -12.81 -4.62 25.09
N THR A 493 -12.00 -5.65 25.27
CA THR A 493 -11.09 -5.72 26.41
C THR A 493 -9.83 -4.92 26.12
N VAL A 494 -9.26 -4.27 27.16
CA VAL A 494 -8.02 -3.50 27.01
C VAL A 494 -6.81 -4.40 26.77
N THR A 495 -6.85 -5.64 27.20
CA THR A 495 -5.72 -6.55 27.20
C THR A 495 -5.29 -6.98 25.80
N ASP A 496 -6.26 -7.26 24.92
CA ASP A 496 -6.03 -7.88 23.61
C ASP A 496 -6.90 -7.31 22.49
N GLY A 497 -7.80 -6.37 22.81
CA GLY A 497 -8.76 -5.83 21.85
C GLY A 497 -9.83 -6.83 21.40
N ALA A 498 -9.93 -7.97 22.09
CA ALA A 498 -10.89 -8.99 21.75
C ALA A 498 -12.32 -8.47 21.89
N LEU A 499 -13.15 -8.82 20.92
CA LEU A 499 -14.58 -8.56 20.96
C LEU A 499 -15.23 -9.50 21.96
N THR A 500 -15.74 -8.94 23.07
CA THR A 500 -16.33 -9.75 24.17
C THR A 500 -17.83 -9.93 24.04
N SER A 501 -18.53 -8.99 23.41
CA SER A 501 -19.96 -9.11 23.15
C SER A 501 -20.40 -8.33 21.92
N LEU A 502 -21.42 -8.86 21.26
CA LEU A 502 -22.15 -8.18 20.21
C LEU A 502 -23.62 -8.17 20.61
N LEU A 503 -24.16 -7.01 20.87
CA LEU A 503 -25.55 -6.82 21.30
C LEU A 503 -26.26 -5.92 20.29
N PRO A 504 -27.51 -6.24 19.91
CA PRO A 504 -28.34 -5.27 19.22
C PRO A 504 -28.50 -4.00 20.06
N TYR A 505 -28.27 -2.86 19.49
CA TYR A 505 -28.47 -1.58 20.13
C TYR A 505 -29.76 -0.94 19.61
N CYS A 506 -30.70 -0.71 20.51
CA CYS A 506 -32.01 -0.14 20.18
C CYS A 506 -32.20 1.29 20.73
N GLY A 507 -31.14 1.89 21.24
CA GLY A 507 -31.16 3.25 21.80
C GLY A 507 -30.73 4.30 20.79
N ASP A 508 -30.94 5.56 21.14
CA ASP A 508 -30.38 6.69 20.40
C ASP A 508 -28.86 6.68 20.53
N ILE A 509 -28.14 6.93 19.44
CA ILE A 509 -26.70 7.09 19.48
C ILE A 509 -26.41 8.35 20.31
N PRO A 510 -25.61 8.24 21.39
CA PRO A 510 -25.29 9.39 22.21
C PRO A 510 -24.60 10.45 21.36
N THR A 511 -25.31 11.53 21.09
CA THR A 511 -24.76 12.68 20.36
C THR A 511 -24.45 13.79 21.34
N ARG A 512 -23.22 14.27 21.32
CA ARG A 512 -22.86 15.44 22.11
C ARG A 512 -23.50 16.68 21.49
N LYS A 513 -24.24 17.43 22.28
CA LYS A 513 -24.76 18.71 21.83
C LYS A 513 -23.60 19.70 21.72
N LEU A 514 -23.24 20.06 20.49
CA LEU A 514 -22.21 21.01 20.22
C LEU A 514 -22.73 22.44 20.42
N PRO A 515 -21.94 23.35 21.00
CA PRO A 515 -22.30 24.76 21.09
C PRO A 515 -22.38 25.40 19.72
N VAL A 516 -23.32 26.33 19.55
CA VAL A 516 -23.47 27.13 18.33
C VAL A 516 -23.08 28.55 18.65
N PHE A 517 -22.17 29.12 17.87
CA PHE A 517 -21.66 30.48 18.04
C PHE A 517 -22.03 31.32 16.84
N GLN A 518 -22.32 32.58 17.08
CA GLN A 518 -22.55 33.54 16.00
C GLN A 518 -21.26 34.21 15.52
N ASP A 519 -20.31 34.39 16.45
CA ASP A 519 -19.03 35.07 16.16
C ASP A 519 -17.87 34.30 16.81
N LEU A 520 -16.97 33.79 16.01
CA LEU A 520 -15.69 33.25 16.47
C LEU A 520 -14.62 34.32 16.45
N PRO A 521 -13.58 34.25 17.30
CA PRO A 521 -12.48 35.22 17.29
C PRO A 521 -11.83 35.29 15.92
N TRP A 522 -11.82 36.47 15.32
CA TRP A 522 -11.27 36.65 13.99
C TRP A 522 -9.73 36.57 13.99
N GLN A 523 -9.20 35.85 13.01
CA GLN A 523 -7.77 35.81 12.70
C GLN A 523 -7.54 36.18 11.24
N PRO A 524 -6.56 37.02 10.90
CA PRO A 524 -6.26 37.41 9.52
C PRO A 524 -5.95 36.17 8.65
N GLY A 525 -6.53 36.12 7.46
CA GLY A 525 -6.28 35.05 6.49
C GLY A 525 -7.08 33.76 6.72
N ARG A 526 -7.99 33.72 7.70
CA ARG A 526 -8.86 32.57 7.93
C ARG A 526 -10.33 32.91 7.70
N GLN A 527 -11.02 31.95 7.10
CA GLN A 527 -12.48 31.99 7.00
C GLN A 527 -13.06 31.16 8.14
N TYR A 528 -13.85 31.77 9.00
CA TYR A 528 -14.45 31.10 10.14
C TYR A 528 -15.82 30.55 9.83
N LEU A 529 -16.05 29.32 10.27
CA LEU A 529 -17.38 28.72 10.33
C LEU A 529 -17.90 28.90 11.76
N ALA A 530 -19.10 29.47 11.92
CA ALA A 530 -19.70 29.74 13.22
C ALA A 530 -20.27 28.50 13.90
N THR A 531 -19.54 27.37 13.83
CA THR A 531 -19.96 26.08 14.40
C THR A 531 -18.80 25.40 15.08
N ALA A 532 -19.08 24.65 16.13
CA ALA A 532 -18.14 23.69 16.69
C ALA A 532 -18.23 22.38 15.96
N SER A 533 -17.08 21.72 15.70
CA SER A 533 -17.01 20.34 15.20
C SER A 533 -16.81 19.34 16.35
N ALA A 534 -16.16 19.78 17.44
CA ALA A 534 -15.95 18.97 18.64
C ALA A 534 -16.00 19.87 19.88
N ALA A 535 -16.35 19.31 21.04
CA ALA A 535 -16.30 20.02 22.31
C ALA A 535 -16.05 19.03 23.46
N VAL A 536 -15.39 19.49 24.51
CA VAL A 536 -15.19 18.73 25.75
C VAL A 536 -15.28 19.64 26.98
N ASP A 537 -15.97 19.15 28.03
CA ASP A 537 -16.08 19.87 29.29
C ASP A 537 -14.76 19.77 30.07
N LEU A 538 -14.35 20.90 30.61
CA LEU A 538 -13.16 21.01 31.44
C LEU A 538 -13.54 21.20 32.90
N PRO A 539 -12.67 20.84 33.85
CA PRO A 539 -12.86 21.20 35.23
C PRO A 539 -13.06 22.74 35.40
N GLY A 540 -14.04 23.14 36.19
CA GLY A 540 -14.36 24.55 36.39
C GLY A 540 -15.46 25.13 35.49
N GLY A 541 -16.11 24.30 34.68
CA GLY A 541 -17.29 24.72 33.90
C GLY A 541 -16.97 25.38 32.56
N GLN A 542 -15.73 25.37 32.14
CA GLN A 542 -15.32 25.78 30.79
C GLN A 542 -15.44 24.61 29.81
N GLN A 543 -15.52 24.93 28.53
CA GLN A 543 -15.42 23.93 27.44
C GLN A 543 -14.22 24.24 26.56
N LEU A 544 -13.52 23.18 26.13
CA LEU A 544 -12.58 23.28 25.02
C LEU A 544 -13.33 22.91 23.75
N ILE A 545 -13.20 23.72 22.73
CA ILE A 545 -13.97 23.63 21.49
C ILE A 545 -13.02 23.52 20.32
N GLY A 546 -13.32 22.58 19.42
CA GLY A 546 -12.72 22.47 18.11
C GLY A 546 -13.68 22.96 17.02
N THR A 547 -13.13 23.51 15.95
CA THR A 547 -13.90 24.03 14.82
C THR A 547 -13.67 23.24 13.53
N PRO A 548 -14.57 23.34 12.53
CA PRO A 548 -14.40 22.69 11.22
C PRO A 548 -13.18 23.17 10.43
N ASP A 549 -12.60 24.31 10.77
CA ASP A 549 -11.39 24.84 10.14
C ASP A 549 -10.12 24.63 10.98
N GLY A 550 -10.16 23.75 11.98
CA GLY A 550 -9.02 23.31 12.77
C GLY A 550 -8.57 24.27 13.88
N MET A 551 -9.43 25.20 14.30
CA MET A 551 -9.15 26.08 15.43
C MET A 551 -9.54 25.44 16.75
N LEU A 552 -8.77 25.76 17.79
CA LEU A 552 -9.09 25.42 19.16
C LEU A 552 -9.44 26.68 19.96
N ALA A 553 -10.46 26.64 20.80
CA ALA A 553 -10.87 27.74 21.64
C ALA A 553 -11.40 27.28 23.00
N LEU A 554 -11.25 28.13 24.01
CA LEU A 554 -11.89 27.98 25.33
C LEU A 554 -13.17 28.80 25.37
N TRP A 555 -14.23 28.23 25.91
CA TRP A 555 -15.52 28.87 26.10
C TRP A 555 -16.00 28.72 27.56
N ASN A 556 -16.39 29.81 28.17
CA ASN A 556 -16.86 29.86 29.56
C ASN A 556 -18.38 30.02 29.68
N GLY A 557 -19.10 29.92 28.56
CA GLY A 557 -20.55 30.20 28.53
C GLY A 557 -20.93 31.61 28.06
N GLN A 558 -19.97 32.52 28.02
CA GLN A 558 -20.15 33.92 27.57
C GLN A 558 -19.05 34.35 26.62
N ASP A 559 -17.80 34.12 27.00
CA ASP A 559 -16.63 34.60 26.26
C ASP A 559 -15.89 33.42 25.63
N MET A 560 -15.33 33.65 24.44
CA MET A 560 -14.51 32.72 23.73
C MET A 560 -13.08 33.23 23.59
N TYR A 561 -12.13 32.38 23.95
CA TYR A 561 -10.69 32.66 23.87
C TYR A 561 -10.05 31.74 22.84
N SER A 562 -9.59 32.29 21.73
CA SER A 562 -8.87 31.51 20.71
C SER A 562 -7.53 31.02 21.25
N LEU A 563 -7.26 29.73 21.07
CA LEU A 563 -5.99 29.07 21.38
C LEU A 563 -5.13 28.88 20.14
N GLY A 564 -5.65 29.24 18.96
CA GLY A 564 -4.95 29.11 17.68
C GLY A 564 -5.35 27.87 16.88
N ALA A 565 -4.62 27.66 15.79
CA ALA A 565 -4.85 26.54 14.88
C ALA A 565 -4.12 25.30 15.36
N VAL A 566 -4.82 24.17 15.35
CA VAL A 566 -4.23 22.84 15.52
C VAL A 566 -3.93 22.22 14.16
N SER A 567 -4.82 22.42 13.21
CA SER A 567 -4.66 21.94 11.84
C SER A 567 -4.83 23.11 10.87
N VAL A 568 -4.08 23.09 9.78
CA VAL A 568 -4.26 24.05 8.69
C VAL A 568 -5.31 23.61 7.70
N ASN A 569 -5.60 22.31 7.70
CA ASN A 569 -6.55 21.67 6.80
C ASN A 569 -7.53 20.82 7.62
N GLY A 570 -8.80 21.11 7.52
CA GLY A 570 -9.86 20.30 8.04
C GLY A 570 -10.17 20.43 9.54
N PRO A 571 -11.22 19.75 9.98
CA PRO A 571 -11.83 19.92 11.28
C PRO A 571 -11.03 19.30 12.42
N ILE A 572 -11.34 19.74 13.65
CA ILE A 572 -11.11 18.95 14.84
C ILE A 572 -12.26 17.94 14.96
N HIS A 573 -11.97 16.65 14.80
CA HIS A 573 -12.97 15.60 14.73
C HIS A 573 -13.57 15.25 16.08
N CYS A 574 -12.70 15.11 17.08
CA CYS A 574 -13.10 14.72 18.42
C CYS A 574 -12.14 15.25 19.48
N LEU A 575 -12.66 15.39 20.71
CA LEU A 575 -11.93 15.80 21.92
C LEU A 575 -12.35 14.92 23.08
N SER A 576 -11.41 14.51 23.92
CA SER A 576 -11.66 13.78 25.16
C SER A 576 -10.72 14.23 26.27
N ALA A 577 -11.26 14.49 27.45
CA ALA A 577 -10.48 14.96 28.59
C ALA A 577 -10.04 13.80 29.47
N ALA A 578 -8.78 13.83 29.89
CA ALA A 578 -8.25 12.97 30.93
C ALA A 578 -8.58 13.54 32.33
N PRO A 579 -8.51 12.73 33.40
CA PRO A 579 -8.81 13.16 34.76
C PRO A 579 -7.88 14.27 35.29
N ASP A 580 -6.69 14.41 34.73
CA ASP A 580 -5.73 15.46 35.08
C ASP A 580 -6.00 16.81 34.38
N GLY A 581 -7.03 16.86 33.53
CA GLY A 581 -7.40 18.03 32.74
C GLY A 581 -6.69 18.13 31.40
N THR A 582 -5.80 17.21 31.05
CA THR A 582 -5.24 17.14 29.70
C THR A 582 -6.33 16.69 28.72
N VAL A 583 -6.45 17.37 27.59
CA VAL A 583 -7.38 16.99 26.53
C VAL A 583 -6.60 16.40 25.38
N TYR A 584 -7.08 15.27 24.88
CA TYR A 584 -6.60 14.62 23.67
C TYR A 584 -7.61 14.86 22.54
N GLY A 585 -7.11 15.06 21.34
CA GLY A 585 -7.95 15.32 20.19
C GLY A 585 -7.33 14.85 18.89
N VAL A 586 -8.18 14.74 17.89
CA VAL A 586 -7.82 14.38 16.53
C VAL A 586 -8.33 15.44 15.57
N ALA A 587 -7.48 15.87 14.65
CA ALA A 587 -7.78 16.89 13.66
C ALA A 587 -7.27 16.49 12.28
N GLY A 588 -7.81 17.09 11.24
CA GLY A 588 -7.32 16.93 9.86
C GLY A 588 -8.45 16.82 8.85
N ASP A 589 -8.09 16.96 7.60
CA ASP A 589 -8.95 16.77 6.44
C ASP A 589 -9.20 15.27 6.21
N GLU A 590 -10.34 14.92 5.64
CA GLU A 590 -10.63 13.54 5.24
C GLU A 590 -9.68 13.00 4.17
N MET A 591 -9.01 13.88 3.45
CA MET A 591 -7.98 13.55 2.47
C MET A 591 -6.59 13.41 3.10
N ASP A 592 -6.45 13.69 4.39
CA ASP A 592 -5.22 13.63 5.13
C ASP A 592 -5.22 12.57 6.21
N ILE A 593 -4.02 12.13 6.61
CA ILE A 593 -3.89 11.31 7.80
C ILE A 593 -4.19 12.19 9.00
N ALA A 594 -5.16 11.77 9.79
CA ALA A 594 -5.60 12.51 10.95
C ALA A 594 -4.44 12.78 11.94
N LEU A 595 -4.35 13.99 12.43
CA LEU A 595 -3.33 14.46 13.35
C LEU A 595 -3.80 14.27 14.80
N LEU A 596 -3.02 13.53 15.58
CA LEU A 596 -3.23 13.35 17.01
C LEU A 596 -2.52 14.46 17.78
N PHE A 597 -3.23 15.10 18.69
CA PHE A 597 -2.69 16.16 19.54
C PHE A 597 -3.19 16.06 20.98
N SER A 598 -2.50 16.73 21.87
CA SER A 598 -2.98 17.00 23.23
C SER A 598 -2.94 18.50 23.52
N TRP A 599 -3.78 18.91 24.46
CA TRP A 599 -3.80 20.26 25.01
C TRP A 599 -3.88 20.22 26.53
N ASP A 600 -3.11 21.04 27.18
CA ASP A 600 -3.28 21.36 28.59
C ASP A 600 -3.16 22.87 28.82
N GLY A 601 -3.82 23.38 29.86
CA GLY A 601 -3.90 24.83 30.13
C GLY A 601 -2.57 25.48 30.50
N ARG A 602 -1.49 24.72 30.70
CA ARG A 602 -0.16 25.24 31.07
C ARG A 602 0.79 25.25 29.89
N ARG A 603 0.76 24.19 29.07
CA ARG A 603 1.72 23.98 27.98
C ARG A 603 1.14 24.27 26.60
N GLY A 604 -0.20 24.42 26.51
CA GLY A 604 -0.88 24.62 25.24
C GLY A 604 -1.00 23.35 24.41
N VAL A 605 -1.06 23.51 23.09
CA VAL A 605 -1.19 22.39 22.13
C VAL A 605 0.16 21.70 21.94
N ARG A 606 0.16 20.38 21.97
CA ARG A 606 1.30 19.51 21.64
C ARG A 606 0.89 18.50 20.61
N PHE A 607 1.71 18.33 19.59
CA PHE A 607 1.47 17.35 18.54
C PHE A 607 2.06 16.00 18.94
N LEU A 608 1.24 14.96 18.86
CA LEU A 608 1.60 13.60 19.24
C LEU A 608 1.90 12.70 18.04
N GLY A 609 1.69 13.22 16.83
CA GLY A 609 1.93 12.51 15.58
C GLY A 609 0.64 12.29 14.79
N HIS A 610 0.74 11.54 13.71
CA HIS A 610 -0.41 11.19 12.89
C HIS A 610 -1.06 9.89 13.35
N MET A 611 -2.36 9.78 13.08
CA MET A 611 -3.14 8.58 13.34
C MET A 611 -2.78 7.47 12.36
N GLY A 612 -1.83 6.71 12.72
CA GLY A 612 -1.34 5.61 11.93
C GLY A 612 0.00 5.20 12.45
N GLN A 613 0.37 3.98 12.24
CA GLN A 613 1.66 3.46 12.61
C GLN A 613 2.16 2.40 11.69
N GLY A 614 3.44 2.49 11.34
CA GLY A 614 4.23 1.35 10.98
C GLY A 614 4.99 0.93 12.23
N TYR A 615 4.55 -0.08 12.88
CA TYR A 615 5.38 -0.78 13.85
C TYR A 615 6.07 -1.90 13.15
N GLY A 616 7.34 -1.98 13.40
CA GLY A 616 8.13 -3.00 12.78
C GLY A 616 8.83 -2.52 11.53
N GLU A 617 9.55 -3.39 10.95
CA GLU A 617 10.40 -3.17 9.78
C GLU A 617 9.61 -3.34 8.48
N SER A 618 8.34 -3.74 8.57
CA SER A 618 7.48 -4.01 7.41
C SER A 618 6.47 -2.90 7.17
N ILE A 619 6.33 -2.51 5.91
CA ILE A 619 5.27 -1.62 5.42
C ILE A 619 3.88 -2.24 5.63
N ASP A 620 3.80 -3.56 5.78
CA ASP A 620 2.55 -4.30 5.95
C ASP A 620 1.89 -4.07 7.31
N ASP A 621 2.69 -3.66 8.30
CA ASP A 621 2.19 -3.31 9.63
C ASP A 621 1.67 -1.86 9.72
N VAL A 622 1.74 -1.14 8.61
CA VAL A 622 1.34 0.26 8.56
C VAL A 622 -0.17 0.37 8.37
N PHE A 623 -0.82 1.15 9.22
CA PHE A 623 -2.21 1.56 9.00
C PHE A 623 -2.36 3.07 9.25
N TYR A 624 -3.37 3.66 8.62
CA TYR A 624 -3.67 5.09 8.76
C TYR A 624 -5.17 5.29 8.88
N CYS A 625 -5.55 6.27 9.72
CA CYS A 625 -6.92 6.71 9.84
C CYS A 625 -7.05 8.13 9.28
N THR A 626 -8.04 8.34 8.43
CA THR A 626 -8.39 9.65 7.89
C THR A 626 -9.75 10.11 8.41
N TYR A 627 -10.73 9.23 8.47
CA TYR A 627 -12.09 9.49 8.94
C TYR A 627 -12.25 9.13 10.41
N VAL A 628 -11.71 9.93 11.29
CA VAL A 628 -11.92 9.75 12.74
C VAL A 628 -13.26 10.33 13.14
N THR A 629 -14.03 9.58 13.91
CA THR A 629 -15.40 9.93 14.31
C THR A 629 -15.52 10.22 15.79
N THR A 630 -14.73 9.54 16.61
CA THR A 630 -14.85 9.62 18.07
C THR A 630 -13.54 9.26 18.76
N CYS A 631 -13.36 9.77 19.96
CA CYS A 631 -12.27 9.36 20.85
C CYS A 631 -12.73 9.38 22.32
N ALA A 632 -12.11 8.54 23.13
CA ALA A 632 -12.40 8.42 24.55
C ALA A 632 -11.14 8.10 25.34
N VAL A 633 -10.81 8.95 26.33
CA VAL A 633 -9.75 8.67 27.31
C VAL A 633 -10.32 7.79 28.43
N SER A 634 -9.54 6.81 28.89
CA SER A 634 -9.95 5.94 30.00
C SER A 634 -10.11 6.70 31.32
N PRO A 635 -10.98 6.21 32.23
CA PRO A 635 -11.22 6.86 33.53
C PRO A 635 -9.98 7.03 34.40
N ASP A 636 -8.96 6.22 34.20
CA ASP A 636 -7.66 6.32 34.87
C ASP A 636 -6.61 7.15 34.13
N GLY A 637 -6.96 7.67 32.94
CA GLY A 637 -6.10 8.51 32.12
C GLY A 637 -4.97 7.80 31.39
N LYS A 638 -4.94 6.46 31.41
CA LYS A 638 -3.81 5.71 30.83
C LYS A 638 -3.98 5.35 29.37
N TYR A 639 -5.19 5.32 28.85
CA TYR A 639 -5.50 4.87 27.53
C TYR A 639 -6.33 5.89 26.74
N LEU A 640 -6.11 5.93 25.46
CA LEU A 640 -6.91 6.68 24.50
C LEU A 640 -7.44 5.70 23.44
N ALA A 641 -8.76 5.56 23.39
CA ALA A 641 -9.43 4.83 22.33
C ALA A 641 -9.88 5.80 21.24
N ILE A 642 -9.74 5.42 19.98
CA ILE A 642 -10.14 6.21 18.82
C ILE A 642 -10.94 5.33 17.88
N GLY A 643 -12.12 5.81 17.48
CA GLY A 643 -12.96 5.21 16.47
C GLY A 643 -12.83 5.92 15.14
N ALA A 644 -12.62 5.17 14.08
CA ALA A 644 -12.55 5.67 12.73
C ALA A 644 -13.60 5.01 11.85
N THR A 645 -14.13 5.80 10.93
CA THR A 645 -15.07 5.35 9.91
C THR A 645 -14.32 5.28 8.60
N GLU A 646 -13.64 4.20 8.42
CA GLU A 646 -13.10 3.80 7.15
C GLU A 646 -14.14 2.95 6.41
N ARG A 647 -13.77 2.26 5.35
CA ARG A 647 -14.66 1.29 4.73
C ARG A 647 -15.16 0.23 5.74
N LEU A 648 -14.30 -0.10 6.71
CA LEU A 648 -14.67 -0.87 7.89
C LEU A 648 -14.46 -0.02 9.14
N GLY A 649 -15.38 -0.08 10.08
CA GLY A 649 -15.23 0.58 11.37
C GLY A 649 -13.98 0.06 12.08
N THR A 650 -13.12 0.97 12.50
CA THR A 650 -11.85 0.63 13.14
C THR A 650 -11.81 1.27 14.53
N VAL A 651 -11.45 0.47 15.53
CA VAL A 651 -11.15 0.96 16.88
C VAL A 651 -9.66 0.75 17.14
N VAL A 652 -8.99 1.81 17.58
CA VAL A 652 -7.56 1.81 17.88
C VAL A 652 -7.35 2.20 19.33
N LEU A 653 -6.55 1.46 20.06
CA LEU A 653 -6.20 1.77 21.45
C LEU A 653 -4.73 2.15 21.59
N TYR A 654 -4.51 3.33 22.15
CA TYR A 654 -3.20 3.84 22.51
C TYR A 654 -3.00 3.84 24.02
N ARG A 655 -1.79 3.52 24.47
CA ARG A 655 -1.34 3.79 25.82
C ARG A 655 -0.74 5.20 25.88
N LEU A 656 -1.32 6.04 26.71
CA LEU A 656 -0.81 7.36 27.04
C LEU A 656 0.41 7.24 27.96
N ALA A 657 1.31 8.18 27.88
CA ALA A 657 2.58 8.14 28.62
C ALA A 657 2.43 8.65 30.05
#